data_b0e2b74a8de52f66597541d2d4e4f883
#
_entry.id   b0e2b74a8de52f66597541d2d4e4f883
#
_cell.length_a   1.000
_cell.length_b   1.000
_cell.length_c   1.000
_cell.angle_alpha   90.00
_cell.angle_beta   90.00
_cell.angle_gamma   90.00
#
_symmetry.space_group_name_H-M   'P 1'
#
loop_
_entity.id
_entity.type
_entity.pdbx_description
1 polymer ?
#
loop_
_entity_poly.entity_id
_entity_poly.type
_entity_poly.pdbx_seq_one_letter_code
_entity_poly.pdbx_strand_id
1 'polypeptide(L)'
;MKNEKPFGLSGLDSDTSPKAIYSLPPKEIYSILKTCENGLTAEEAQSRLIEYGPNKLAEAKKKSALIKLLKNFTHLMAILLWVGGIVGIIAKMPQLTIAIWMVNVINGLFSFWQEFRAEKATDALKKLLPTFTRVLRDGSEQKILAEELVPGDVMLLAEGENISADCRLVEQAVMRTNQSTLTGESRPVAKIADAVLQEGITYTEVPNIVFAGTSVATGTGKAVVITTGMRTEFGKIAHLTQEMKEELSPLQIEMKNVTRIVTVIAVLVGVVFFMMSVLLAGITVAESFIFGMGMIVAFVPEGLLPTVTLALAMGTQRMAKRHALIKKLSAVETLGCTTVICTDKTGTLTQNEMTVRNLWTPTNFRKSNLPTEIGRILNVTGTGYEPVGKILSEDKKIVASENAELNILVTAANLCNNSRLVSPENEQKGRWQILGDPTEGCLRALVNKSNLDLEQIESSFPRIHEIPFDSQRKRMATIHLPAKHQTISHNKEALLKNRVAYIKGAPKEVLDLCESILSGGNEIILSLEEREEIMKVNDKFAREGLRVLAVAQRRLPESIVEYTPDTVEEKLIFLGLIAMMDPPRPEVADAVEKCHTAGIRIIMITGDYGLTAESIARRIGIVRGSNPRIITGFELNNMNDDQLKEALKDEVIFARVAPENKLRVVSALQDLGNIVAVTGDGVNDAPALKKANIGVAMGLTGSDVAKEAASMILTDDNFASIVNAIEEGRAVYANIKKFTTYIFTSNAPEAIPFILFAFSAGRIPIALNVMHVLSVDLGTDIVPALALGAEPPEPGMMTRPPRSLSQHVIDSAMLRRAYFVLGSVQSLMTMIAFYYFYWTNGYWGQWLDLPGNGNLYASATGMALAAVVMTQIGNLFAQRSERTSVFKLSLFNNRMLWIGILTEIVVILLFIYLPFFNNFIGTGPFNPKYWLVLISMIPSLIIADEIRKWVLRIRKKSA
;
A
#
# COMPACT_ATOMS: atom_id res chain seq x y z
N MET A 1 -35.24 -29.08 7.18
CA MET A 1 -35.80 -28.39 8.34
C MET A 1 -35.56 -29.24 9.57
N LYS A 2 -34.44 -29.08 10.24
CA LYS A 2 -34.19 -29.56 11.60
C LYS A 2 -34.26 -28.34 12.49
N ASN A 3 -35.12 -28.37 13.48
CA ASN A 3 -35.28 -27.38 14.53
C ASN A 3 -33.94 -27.18 15.25
N GLU A 4 -33.20 -26.16 14.88
CA GLU A 4 -32.17 -25.61 15.75
C GLU A 4 -32.90 -24.79 16.82
N LYS A 5 -32.86 -25.30 18.05
CA LYS A 5 -33.24 -24.56 19.25
C LYS A 5 -32.44 -23.25 19.27
N PRO A 6 -33.02 -22.09 19.63
CA PRO A 6 -32.25 -20.88 19.85
C PRO A 6 -31.20 -21.18 20.97
N PHE A 7 -29.91 -21.04 20.65
CA PHE A 7 -28.83 -21.15 21.59
C PHE A 7 -29.00 -20.00 22.61
N GLY A 8 -29.74 -20.29 23.66
CA GLY A 8 -29.79 -19.44 24.82
C GLY A 8 -28.45 -19.49 25.57
N LEU A 9 -28.19 -18.44 26.30
CA LEU A 9 -27.20 -18.29 27.37
C LEU A 9 -27.28 -19.41 28.43
N SER A 10 -27.10 -20.67 28.07
CA SER A 10 -27.28 -21.85 28.92
C SER A 10 -26.04 -22.22 29.75
N GLY A 11 -25.29 -21.24 30.14
CA GLY A 11 -24.11 -21.37 31.08
C GLY A 11 -23.99 -20.21 32.04
N LEU A 12 -24.75 -19.14 31.88
CA LEU A 12 -24.88 -18.06 32.83
C LEU A 12 -26.34 -18.11 33.37
N ASP A 13 -26.49 -18.21 34.68
CA ASP A 13 -27.81 -18.15 35.35
C ASP A 13 -28.64 -16.98 34.83
N SER A 14 -29.95 -17.09 34.90
CA SER A 14 -30.96 -16.11 34.46
C SER A 14 -30.76 -14.67 34.97
N ASP A 15 -29.88 -14.46 35.92
CA ASP A 15 -29.49 -13.16 36.50
C ASP A 15 -28.40 -12.41 35.71
N THR A 16 -27.76 -13.02 34.71
CA THR A 16 -26.65 -12.41 33.93
C THR A 16 -27.08 -11.92 32.56
N SER A 17 -28.25 -11.34 32.43
CA SER A 17 -28.59 -10.64 31.20
C SER A 17 -27.66 -9.45 30.95
N PRO A 18 -27.29 -9.09 29.67
CA PRO A 18 -26.51 -7.91 29.38
C PRO A 18 -27.00 -6.63 30.05
N LYS A 19 -28.33 -6.58 30.37
CA LYS A 19 -29.01 -5.49 31.09
C LYS A 19 -28.60 -5.41 32.57
N ALA A 20 -28.06 -6.49 33.19
CA ALA A 20 -27.62 -6.48 34.57
C ALA A 20 -26.16 -6.01 34.70
N ILE A 21 -25.32 -6.28 33.72
CA ILE A 21 -23.84 -6.05 33.80
C ILE A 21 -23.47 -4.58 33.92
N TYR A 22 -24.19 -3.65 33.25
CA TYR A 22 -23.86 -2.22 33.33
C TYR A 22 -24.27 -1.57 34.66
N SER A 23 -25.19 -2.15 35.42
CA SER A 23 -25.62 -1.63 36.70
C SER A 23 -24.74 -2.08 37.88
N LEU A 24 -23.77 -2.93 37.64
CA LEU A 24 -22.86 -3.47 38.66
C LEU A 24 -21.61 -2.62 38.83
N PRO A 25 -21.07 -2.53 40.06
CA PRO A 25 -19.80 -1.86 40.31
C PRO A 25 -18.63 -2.65 39.67
N PRO A 26 -17.52 -1.96 39.28
CA PRO A 26 -16.40 -2.58 38.58
C PRO A 26 -15.84 -3.86 39.19
N LYS A 27 -15.76 -3.93 40.52
CA LYS A 27 -15.19 -5.10 41.21
C LYS A 27 -16.04 -6.37 41.09
N GLU A 28 -17.37 -6.24 40.99
CA GLU A 28 -18.27 -7.39 40.87
C GLU A 28 -18.24 -8.01 39.48
N ILE A 29 -17.84 -7.24 38.44
CA ILE A 29 -17.75 -7.71 37.07
C ILE A 29 -16.79 -8.88 36.90
N TYR A 30 -15.66 -8.83 37.62
CA TYR A 30 -14.66 -9.90 37.55
C TYR A 30 -15.23 -11.23 38.04
N SER A 31 -16.01 -11.21 39.13
CA SER A 31 -16.60 -12.44 39.70
C SER A 31 -17.69 -13.01 38.80
N ILE A 32 -18.52 -12.17 38.20
CA ILE A 32 -19.64 -12.58 37.33
C ILE A 32 -19.14 -13.17 36.02
N LEU A 33 -18.13 -12.54 35.41
CA LEU A 33 -17.50 -13.03 34.18
C LEU A 33 -16.44 -14.11 34.46
N LYS A 34 -16.32 -14.59 35.71
CA LYS A 34 -15.38 -15.62 36.17
C LYS A 34 -13.94 -15.31 35.70
N THR A 35 -13.48 -14.11 35.99
CA THR A 35 -12.12 -13.60 35.69
C THR A 35 -11.55 -12.86 36.93
N CYS A 36 -10.35 -12.31 36.83
CA CYS A 36 -9.74 -11.52 37.87
C CYS A 36 -9.02 -10.26 37.31
N GLU A 37 -8.58 -9.37 38.19
CA GLU A 37 -7.87 -8.13 37.78
C GLU A 37 -6.58 -8.40 36.98
N ASN A 38 -5.95 -9.56 37.17
CA ASN A 38 -4.76 -10.01 36.43
C ASN A 38 -5.09 -10.73 35.12
N GLY A 39 -6.37 -10.81 34.75
CA GLY A 39 -6.87 -11.47 33.53
C GLY A 39 -6.99 -12.98 33.66
N LEU A 40 -7.35 -13.66 32.58
CA LEU A 40 -7.45 -15.10 32.47
C LEU A 40 -6.06 -15.74 32.40
N THR A 41 -5.96 -17.01 32.80
CA THR A 41 -4.79 -17.81 32.47
C THR A 41 -4.83 -18.24 31.00
N ALA A 42 -3.66 -18.54 30.41
CA ALA A 42 -3.56 -19.00 29.03
C ALA A 42 -4.38 -20.29 28.80
N GLU A 43 -4.40 -21.22 29.75
CA GLU A 43 -5.17 -22.47 29.66
C GLU A 43 -6.68 -22.21 29.69
N GLU A 44 -7.13 -21.29 30.55
CA GLU A 44 -8.55 -20.92 30.64
C GLU A 44 -9.02 -20.18 29.39
N ALA A 45 -8.22 -19.25 28.85
CA ALA A 45 -8.51 -18.57 27.62
C ALA A 45 -8.64 -19.55 26.43
N GLN A 46 -7.76 -20.57 26.37
CA GLN A 46 -7.83 -21.62 25.35
C GLN A 46 -9.10 -22.49 25.51
N SER A 47 -9.46 -22.85 26.72
CA SER A 47 -10.69 -23.60 27.00
C SER A 47 -11.94 -22.82 26.56
N ARG A 48 -11.98 -21.52 26.88
CA ARG A 48 -13.08 -20.62 26.46
C ARG A 48 -13.10 -20.41 24.94
N LEU A 49 -11.96 -20.37 24.28
CA LEU A 49 -11.89 -20.27 22.84
C LEU A 49 -12.52 -21.49 22.15
N ILE A 50 -12.35 -22.68 22.72
CA ILE A 50 -13.00 -23.90 22.23
C ILE A 50 -14.51 -23.86 22.50
N GLU A 51 -14.94 -23.38 23.67
CA GLU A 51 -16.35 -23.30 24.07
C GLU A 51 -17.14 -22.23 23.28
N TYR A 52 -16.60 -21.00 23.21
CA TYR A 52 -17.28 -19.85 22.63
C TYR A 52 -17.01 -19.68 21.13
N GLY A 53 -15.97 -20.32 20.62
CA GLY A 53 -15.48 -20.16 19.25
C GLY A 53 -14.69 -18.86 19.03
N PRO A 54 -14.05 -18.70 17.86
CA PRO A 54 -13.25 -17.52 17.55
C PRO A 54 -14.10 -16.26 17.44
N ASN A 55 -13.54 -15.12 17.88
CA ASN A 55 -14.15 -13.80 17.75
C ASN A 55 -14.11 -13.31 16.30
N LYS A 56 -14.97 -13.88 15.47
CA LYS A 56 -15.13 -13.57 14.05
C LYS A 56 -16.56 -13.25 13.70
N LEU A 57 -16.75 -12.24 12.86
CA LEU A 57 -18.03 -12.04 12.19
C LEU A 57 -18.20 -13.14 11.13
N ALA A 58 -19.40 -13.71 11.03
CA ALA A 58 -19.69 -14.68 9.98
C ALA A 58 -19.47 -14.01 8.63
N GLU A 59 -18.55 -14.53 7.83
CA GLU A 59 -18.40 -14.09 6.44
C GLU A 59 -19.74 -14.29 5.72
N ALA A 60 -20.14 -13.32 4.89
CA ALA A 60 -21.31 -13.46 4.02
C ALA A 60 -21.19 -14.79 3.29
N LYS A 61 -22.26 -15.61 3.30
CA LYS A 61 -22.26 -16.93 2.64
C LYS A 61 -21.79 -16.75 1.21
N LYS A 62 -20.57 -17.17 0.92
CA LYS A 62 -20.02 -17.18 -0.45
C LYS A 62 -21.01 -17.96 -1.31
N LYS A 63 -21.39 -17.40 -2.46
CA LYS A 63 -22.24 -18.12 -3.42
C LYS A 63 -21.59 -19.47 -3.71
N SER A 64 -22.36 -20.55 -3.66
CA SER A 64 -21.86 -21.88 -3.96
C SER A 64 -21.05 -21.87 -5.27
N ALA A 65 -19.91 -22.57 -5.28
CA ALA A 65 -19.09 -22.72 -6.48
C ALA A 65 -19.92 -23.23 -7.69
N LEU A 66 -20.94 -24.04 -7.44
CA LEU A 66 -21.87 -24.51 -8.47
C LEU A 66 -22.70 -23.36 -9.07
N ILE A 67 -23.20 -22.42 -8.26
CA ILE A 67 -23.96 -21.27 -8.76
C ILE A 67 -23.08 -20.36 -9.60
N LYS A 68 -21.81 -20.16 -9.18
CA LYS A 68 -20.82 -19.40 -9.95
C LYS A 68 -20.51 -20.07 -11.28
N LEU A 69 -20.32 -21.39 -11.26
CA LEU A 69 -20.12 -22.18 -12.47
C LEU A 69 -21.32 -22.05 -13.43
N LEU A 70 -22.53 -22.26 -12.95
CA LEU A 70 -23.74 -22.17 -13.77
C LEU A 70 -23.95 -20.77 -14.38
N LYS A 71 -23.54 -19.72 -13.68
CA LYS A 71 -23.63 -18.36 -14.20
C LYS A 71 -22.77 -18.15 -15.45
N ASN A 72 -21.64 -18.85 -15.56
CA ASN A 72 -20.78 -18.79 -16.72
C ASN A 72 -21.38 -19.49 -17.97
N PHE A 73 -22.50 -20.21 -17.82
CA PHE A 73 -23.24 -20.79 -18.93
C PHE A 73 -24.51 -20.02 -19.32
N THR A 74 -24.81 -18.90 -18.66
CA THR A 74 -26.05 -18.12 -18.85
C THR A 74 -25.78 -16.67 -19.29
N HIS A 75 -24.54 -16.29 -19.57
CA HIS A 75 -24.24 -14.99 -20.16
C HIS A 75 -24.64 -14.96 -21.66
N LEU A 76 -24.74 -13.76 -22.23
CA LEU A 76 -25.26 -13.56 -23.60
C LEU A 76 -24.58 -14.44 -24.64
N MET A 77 -23.24 -14.55 -24.60
CA MET A 77 -22.49 -15.39 -25.54
C MET A 77 -22.77 -16.87 -25.36
N ALA A 78 -22.77 -17.35 -24.11
CA ALA A 78 -23.13 -18.74 -23.85
C ALA A 78 -24.51 -19.08 -24.40
N ILE A 79 -25.50 -18.18 -24.23
CA ILE A 79 -26.85 -18.36 -24.80
C ILE A 79 -26.81 -18.42 -26.32
N LEU A 80 -26.03 -17.51 -26.97
CA LEU A 80 -25.87 -17.55 -28.44
C LEU A 80 -25.27 -18.88 -28.93
N LEU A 81 -24.27 -19.40 -28.22
CA LEU A 81 -23.67 -20.70 -28.54
C LEU A 81 -24.67 -21.87 -28.29
N TRP A 82 -25.49 -21.80 -27.24
CA TRP A 82 -26.57 -22.79 -27.03
C TRP A 82 -27.57 -22.77 -28.16
N VAL A 83 -28.02 -21.57 -28.59
CA VAL A 83 -28.94 -21.39 -29.71
C VAL A 83 -28.32 -21.86 -31.01
N GLY A 84 -27.05 -21.55 -31.24
CA GLY A 84 -26.35 -21.99 -32.45
C GLY A 84 -26.23 -23.51 -32.58
N GLY A 85 -25.98 -24.19 -31.45
CA GLY A 85 -26.01 -25.63 -31.44
C GLY A 85 -27.40 -26.22 -31.73
N ILE A 86 -28.48 -25.60 -31.26
CA ILE A 86 -29.86 -25.99 -31.58
C ILE A 86 -30.09 -25.84 -33.10
N VAL A 87 -29.67 -24.73 -33.71
CA VAL A 87 -29.79 -24.53 -35.16
C VAL A 87 -28.95 -25.54 -35.92
N GLY A 88 -27.76 -25.91 -35.42
CA GLY A 88 -26.95 -26.97 -36.02
C GLY A 88 -27.68 -28.35 -36.06
N ILE A 89 -28.49 -28.67 -35.03
CA ILE A 89 -29.35 -29.87 -35.04
C ILE A 89 -30.40 -29.79 -36.14
N ILE A 90 -31.08 -28.62 -36.25
CA ILE A 90 -32.10 -28.40 -37.26
C ILE A 90 -31.50 -28.48 -38.68
N ALA A 91 -30.28 -27.99 -38.84
CA ALA A 91 -29.52 -28.06 -40.09
C ALA A 91 -28.99 -29.47 -40.42
N LYS A 92 -29.24 -30.49 -39.57
CA LYS A 92 -28.74 -31.85 -39.69
C LYS A 92 -27.20 -31.95 -39.67
N MET A 93 -26.53 -31.07 -38.89
CA MET A 93 -25.09 -31.01 -38.72
C MET A 93 -24.67 -31.38 -37.27
N PRO A 94 -24.85 -32.63 -36.82
CA PRO A 94 -24.64 -33.01 -35.42
C PRO A 94 -23.23 -32.81 -34.94
N GLN A 95 -22.23 -33.01 -35.78
CA GLN A 95 -20.83 -32.83 -35.45
C GLN A 95 -20.53 -31.37 -35.05
N LEU A 96 -21.08 -30.39 -35.82
CA LEU A 96 -20.94 -28.97 -35.54
C LEU A 96 -21.66 -28.57 -34.25
N THR A 97 -22.87 -29.14 -33.99
CA THR A 97 -23.59 -28.92 -32.75
C THR A 97 -22.78 -29.33 -31.52
N ILE A 98 -22.25 -30.57 -31.55
CA ILE A 98 -21.42 -31.10 -30.46
C ILE A 98 -20.21 -30.22 -30.26
N ALA A 99 -19.58 -29.76 -31.34
CA ALA A 99 -18.43 -28.89 -31.28
C ALA A 99 -18.74 -27.55 -30.61
N ILE A 100 -19.79 -26.83 -31.04
CA ILE A 100 -20.20 -25.55 -30.48
C ILE A 100 -20.56 -25.68 -28.99
N TRP A 101 -21.28 -26.73 -28.60
CA TRP A 101 -21.64 -26.94 -27.20
C TRP A 101 -20.42 -27.34 -26.36
N MET A 102 -19.48 -28.13 -26.89
CA MET A 102 -18.24 -28.46 -26.19
C MET A 102 -17.40 -27.23 -25.94
N VAL A 103 -17.28 -26.33 -26.94
CA VAL A 103 -16.61 -25.05 -26.78
C VAL A 103 -17.26 -24.22 -25.68
N ASN A 104 -18.61 -24.15 -25.67
CA ASN A 104 -19.33 -23.42 -24.61
C ASN A 104 -19.03 -24.01 -23.21
N VAL A 105 -18.94 -25.33 -23.11
CA VAL A 105 -18.58 -25.99 -21.84
C VAL A 105 -17.13 -25.67 -21.44
N ILE A 106 -16.20 -25.75 -22.36
CA ILE A 106 -14.78 -25.44 -22.11
C ILE A 106 -14.64 -23.97 -21.66
N ASN A 107 -15.28 -23.04 -22.38
CA ASN A 107 -15.25 -21.61 -22.04
C ASN A 107 -15.86 -21.33 -20.65
N GLY A 108 -17.01 -21.94 -20.35
CA GLY A 108 -17.63 -21.81 -19.03
C GLY A 108 -16.78 -22.34 -17.89
N LEU A 109 -16.13 -23.50 -18.08
CA LEU A 109 -15.21 -24.09 -17.11
C LEU A 109 -13.96 -23.23 -16.92
N PHE A 110 -13.41 -22.73 -18.03
CA PHE A 110 -12.21 -21.91 -18.00
C PHE A 110 -12.46 -20.54 -17.34
N SER A 111 -13.56 -19.87 -17.69
CA SER A 111 -13.97 -18.60 -17.04
C SER A 111 -14.19 -18.80 -15.55
N PHE A 112 -14.83 -19.91 -15.15
CA PHE A 112 -14.96 -20.28 -13.74
C PHE A 112 -13.61 -20.47 -13.04
N TRP A 113 -12.65 -21.15 -13.68
CA TRP A 113 -11.31 -21.35 -13.13
C TRP A 113 -10.56 -20.04 -12.95
N GLN A 114 -10.63 -19.13 -13.93
CA GLN A 114 -10.01 -17.79 -13.83
C GLN A 114 -10.64 -16.97 -12.69
N GLU A 115 -11.98 -16.95 -12.60
CA GLU A 115 -12.71 -16.22 -11.55
C GLU A 115 -12.36 -16.78 -10.16
N PHE A 116 -12.34 -18.11 -10.03
CA PHE A 116 -11.96 -18.79 -8.79
C PHE A 116 -10.51 -18.48 -8.38
N ARG A 117 -9.57 -18.46 -9.34
CA ARG A 117 -8.17 -18.14 -9.07
C ARG A 117 -7.97 -16.69 -8.66
N ALA A 118 -8.67 -15.76 -9.30
CA ALA A 118 -8.65 -14.34 -8.95
C ALA A 118 -9.23 -14.10 -7.54
N GLU A 119 -10.35 -14.75 -7.20
CA GLU A 119 -10.97 -14.69 -5.87
C GLU A 119 -10.02 -15.24 -4.78
N LYS A 120 -9.42 -16.40 -5.02
CA LYS A 120 -8.44 -17.01 -4.09
C LYS A 120 -7.22 -16.12 -3.87
N ALA A 121 -6.74 -15.42 -4.91
CA ALA A 121 -5.65 -14.47 -4.79
C ALA A 121 -6.03 -13.26 -3.93
N THR A 122 -7.25 -12.74 -4.09
CA THR A 122 -7.78 -11.63 -3.29
C THR A 122 -8.01 -12.04 -1.82
N ASP A 123 -8.54 -13.24 -1.58
CA ASP A 123 -8.73 -13.77 -0.21
C ASP A 123 -7.40 -13.97 0.52
N ALA A 124 -6.35 -14.40 -0.20
CA ALA A 124 -5.01 -14.53 0.38
C ALA A 124 -4.44 -13.16 0.82
N LEU A 125 -4.73 -12.09 0.10
CA LEU A 125 -4.34 -10.72 0.47
C LEU A 125 -5.07 -10.23 1.72
N LYS A 126 -6.37 -10.51 1.86
CA LYS A 126 -7.16 -10.15 3.05
C LYS A 126 -6.58 -10.77 4.33
N LYS A 127 -6.02 -11.98 4.25
CA LYS A 127 -5.39 -12.69 5.38
C LYS A 127 -4.03 -12.12 5.81
N LEU A 128 -3.42 -11.23 5.05
CA LEU A 128 -2.16 -10.58 5.40
C LEU A 128 -2.32 -9.42 6.40
N LEU A 129 -3.54 -9.08 6.79
CA LEU A 129 -3.88 -8.03 7.77
C LEU A 129 -4.59 -8.64 8.99
N PRO A 130 -3.87 -9.31 9.90
CA PRO A 130 -4.46 -9.73 11.16
C PRO A 130 -4.73 -8.50 12.04
N THR A 131 -5.92 -8.44 12.62
CA THR A 131 -6.25 -7.46 13.66
C THR A 131 -5.74 -7.98 14.99
N PHE A 132 -4.95 -7.17 15.68
CA PHE A 132 -4.45 -7.48 17.02
C PHE A 132 -5.19 -6.67 18.07
N THR A 133 -5.23 -7.19 19.30
CA THR A 133 -5.73 -6.49 20.47
C THR A 133 -4.80 -6.74 21.67
N ARG A 134 -4.81 -5.84 22.64
CA ARG A 134 -4.01 -5.96 23.86
C ARG A 134 -4.89 -6.48 24.99
N VAL A 135 -4.42 -7.49 25.66
CA VAL A 135 -5.10 -8.11 26.80
C VAL A 135 -4.13 -8.30 27.96
N LEU A 136 -4.70 -8.38 29.15
CA LEU A 136 -3.98 -8.80 30.33
C LEU A 136 -4.30 -10.29 30.54
N ARG A 137 -3.28 -11.16 30.44
CA ARG A 137 -3.35 -12.60 30.75
C ARG A 137 -2.17 -12.99 31.61
N ASP A 138 -2.38 -13.87 32.56
CA ASP A 138 -1.35 -14.31 33.53
C ASP A 138 -0.65 -13.12 34.23
N GLY A 139 -1.36 -12.01 34.46
CA GLY A 139 -0.83 -10.80 35.08
C GLY A 139 0.12 -9.98 34.21
N SER A 140 0.28 -10.32 32.91
CA SER A 140 1.14 -9.62 31.94
C SER A 140 0.34 -9.12 30.73
N GLU A 141 0.74 -7.95 30.20
CA GLU A 141 0.18 -7.43 28.97
C GLU A 141 0.66 -8.29 27.79
N GLN A 142 -0.28 -8.78 26.99
CA GLN A 142 -0.04 -9.60 25.82
C GLN A 142 -0.78 -9.03 24.60
N LYS A 143 -0.13 -9.04 23.44
CA LYS A 143 -0.74 -8.70 22.16
C LYS A 143 -1.16 -9.97 21.44
N ILE A 144 -2.47 -10.21 21.39
CA ILE A 144 -3.05 -11.41 20.77
C ILE A 144 -3.80 -11.06 19.47
N LEU A 145 -4.10 -12.06 18.64
CA LEU A 145 -5.02 -11.88 17.53
C LEU A 145 -6.42 -11.56 18.05
N ALA A 146 -7.11 -10.56 17.47
CA ALA A 146 -8.46 -10.21 17.89
C ALA A 146 -9.45 -11.40 17.80
N GLU A 147 -9.18 -12.37 16.91
CA GLU A 147 -9.96 -13.59 16.78
C GLU A 147 -9.81 -14.58 17.95
N GLU A 148 -8.75 -14.44 18.75
CA GLU A 148 -8.47 -15.26 19.95
C GLU A 148 -9.09 -14.68 21.22
N LEU A 149 -9.79 -13.55 21.11
CA LEU A 149 -10.46 -12.89 22.24
C LEU A 149 -11.66 -13.71 22.71
N VAL A 150 -11.77 -13.88 24.02
CA VAL A 150 -12.86 -14.67 24.63
C VAL A 150 -13.56 -13.88 25.74
N PRO A 151 -14.86 -14.19 26.03
CA PRO A 151 -15.54 -13.61 27.18
C PRO A 151 -14.76 -13.83 28.48
N GLY A 152 -14.58 -12.74 29.26
CA GLY A 152 -13.77 -12.73 30.47
C GLY A 152 -12.34 -12.25 30.30
N ASP A 153 -11.83 -12.09 29.07
CA ASP A 153 -10.54 -11.42 28.86
C ASP A 153 -10.59 -9.96 29.36
N VAL A 154 -9.49 -9.49 29.90
CA VAL A 154 -9.30 -8.08 30.29
C VAL A 154 -8.59 -7.36 29.16
N MET A 155 -9.33 -6.57 28.37
CA MET A 155 -8.78 -5.74 27.29
C MET A 155 -8.17 -4.46 27.83
N LEU A 156 -7.01 -4.11 27.31
CA LEU A 156 -6.36 -2.80 27.49
C LEU A 156 -6.67 -1.94 26.26
N LEU A 157 -7.23 -0.76 26.50
CA LEU A 157 -7.71 0.14 25.45
C LEU A 157 -6.93 1.44 25.50
N ALA A 158 -6.43 1.90 24.35
CA ALA A 158 -5.74 3.18 24.19
C ALA A 158 -6.24 3.93 22.96
N GLU A 159 -5.93 5.21 22.92
CA GLU A 159 -6.30 6.10 21.81
C GLU A 159 -5.84 5.52 20.46
N GLY A 160 -6.76 5.52 19.49
CA GLY A 160 -6.54 5.00 18.15
C GLY A 160 -6.71 3.50 17.96
N GLU A 161 -7.00 2.75 19.01
CA GLU A 161 -7.26 1.30 18.92
C GLU A 161 -8.74 1.01 18.61
N ASN A 162 -8.96 -0.04 17.83
CA ASN A 162 -10.29 -0.58 17.58
C ASN A 162 -10.71 -1.49 18.74
N ILE A 163 -11.96 -1.39 19.13
CA ILE A 163 -12.58 -2.24 20.13
C ILE A 163 -13.08 -3.50 19.42
N SER A 164 -12.47 -4.64 19.77
CA SER A 164 -12.66 -5.90 19.03
C SER A 164 -13.78 -6.78 19.58
N ALA A 165 -14.38 -6.41 20.73
CA ALA A 165 -15.48 -7.15 21.37
C ALA A 165 -16.36 -6.17 22.18
N ASP A 166 -17.57 -6.59 22.55
CA ASP A 166 -18.38 -5.79 23.48
C ASP A 166 -17.86 -6.01 24.90
N CYS A 167 -17.50 -4.92 25.58
CA CYS A 167 -16.80 -4.98 26.87
C CYS A 167 -17.41 -4.04 27.89
N ARG A 168 -17.32 -4.41 29.19
CA ARG A 168 -17.63 -3.58 30.35
C ARG A 168 -16.38 -2.88 30.87
N LEU A 169 -16.36 -1.54 30.83
CA LEU A 169 -15.28 -0.73 31.37
C LEU A 169 -15.16 -0.89 32.89
N VAL A 170 -13.97 -1.18 33.41
CA VAL A 170 -13.67 -1.31 34.83
C VAL A 170 -12.74 -0.21 35.33
N GLU A 171 -11.88 0.32 34.46
CA GLU A 171 -11.03 1.49 34.69
C GLU A 171 -11.00 2.38 33.45
N GLN A 172 -10.89 3.70 33.61
CA GLN A 172 -10.72 4.62 32.50
C GLN A 172 -10.03 5.93 32.93
N ALA A 173 -9.30 6.57 32.02
CA ALA A 173 -8.73 7.90 32.13
C ALA A 173 -9.15 8.74 30.91
N VAL A 174 -10.09 9.68 31.11
CA VAL A 174 -10.60 10.63 30.10
C VAL A 174 -10.99 9.96 28.77
N MET A 175 -11.57 8.75 28.87
CA MET A 175 -11.87 7.90 27.70
C MET A 175 -13.11 8.41 26.96
N ARG A 176 -12.97 8.52 25.62
CA ARG A 176 -14.08 8.76 24.68
C ARG A 176 -13.99 7.74 23.54
N THR A 177 -15.13 7.27 23.07
CA THR A 177 -15.22 6.32 21.97
C THR A 177 -15.97 6.91 20.78
N ASN A 178 -15.49 6.64 19.57
CA ASN A 178 -16.21 6.91 18.34
C ASN A 178 -17.13 5.74 18.03
N GLN A 179 -18.43 5.99 18.10
CA GLN A 179 -19.49 4.98 17.90
C GLN A 179 -20.23 5.17 16.58
N SER A 180 -19.69 5.92 15.63
CA SER A 180 -20.35 6.23 14.35
C SER A 180 -20.74 5.00 13.54
N THR A 181 -20.02 3.90 13.68
CA THR A 181 -20.34 2.61 13.05
C THR A 181 -21.62 1.95 13.58
N LEU A 182 -22.01 2.25 14.82
CA LEU A 182 -23.21 1.70 15.47
C LEU A 182 -24.38 2.68 15.46
N THR A 183 -24.10 3.95 15.76
CA THR A 183 -25.16 4.97 15.98
C THR A 183 -25.32 5.93 14.80
N GLY A 184 -24.36 5.97 13.88
CA GLY A 184 -24.29 6.95 12.78
C GLY A 184 -23.81 8.34 13.22
N GLU A 185 -23.62 8.60 14.52
CA GLU A 185 -23.17 9.87 15.05
C GLU A 185 -21.65 9.97 15.11
N SER A 186 -21.08 11.01 14.52
CA SER A 186 -19.60 11.19 14.41
C SER A 186 -18.95 11.80 15.66
N ARG A 187 -19.72 12.27 16.65
CA ARG A 187 -19.17 12.88 17.87
C ARG A 187 -18.73 11.82 18.87
N PRO A 188 -17.49 11.86 19.37
CA PRO A 188 -17.01 10.91 20.36
C PRO A 188 -17.81 11.01 21.68
N VAL A 189 -18.25 9.86 22.18
CA VAL A 189 -19.05 9.69 23.40
C VAL A 189 -18.14 9.46 24.58
N ALA A 190 -18.32 10.24 25.66
CA ALA A 190 -17.57 10.05 26.89
C ALA A 190 -17.97 8.73 27.59
N LYS A 191 -16.98 8.03 28.14
CA LYS A 191 -17.17 6.74 28.83
C LYS A 191 -16.80 6.84 30.30
N ILE A 192 -17.49 6.07 31.13
CA ILE A 192 -17.28 5.98 32.59
C ILE A 192 -17.04 4.53 33.00
N ALA A 193 -16.41 4.30 34.15
CA ALA A 193 -16.26 2.97 34.71
C ALA A 193 -17.33 2.63 35.76
N ASP A 194 -17.98 3.63 36.35
CA ASP A 194 -18.97 3.46 37.42
C ASP A 194 -20.23 2.72 36.98
N ALA A 195 -20.98 2.20 37.96
CA ALA A 195 -22.25 1.54 37.73
C ALA A 195 -23.30 2.55 37.22
N VAL A 196 -24.10 2.13 36.22
CA VAL A 196 -25.17 2.95 35.64
C VAL A 196 -26.51 2.42 36.11
N LEU A 197 -27.19 3.20 36.98
CA LEU A 197 -28.46 2.80 37.59
C LEU A 197 -29.68 3.39 36.87
N GLN A 198 -29.50 4.13 35.78
CA GLN A 198 -30.58 4.79 35.04
C GLN A 198 -31.37 3.76 34.24
N GLU A 199 -32.70 3.66 34.52
CA GLU A 199 -33.61 2.80 33.79
C GLU A 199 -33.99 3.39 32.41
N GLY A 200 -34.20 2.55 31.41
CA GLY A 200 -34.72 2.96 30.12
C GLY A 200 -33.66 3.41 29.10
N ILE A 201 -32.35 3.35 29.42
CA ILE A 201 -31.28 3.63 28.45
C ILE A 201 -31.19 2.51 27.41
N THR A 202 -31.05 2.89 26.13
CA THR A 202 -30.75 1.94 25.06
C THR A 202 -29.36 1.32 25.30
N TYR A 203 -29.21 0.00 25.11
CA TYR A 203 -27.93 -0.70 25.41
C TYR A 203 -26.72 -0.07 24.71
N THR A 204 -26.89 0.42 23.46
CA THR A 204 -25.81 1.11 22.70
C THR A 204 -25.44 2.49 23.24
N GLU A 205 -26.29 3.09 24.09
CA GLU A 205 -26.05 4.40 24.70
C GLU A 205 -25.44 4.29 26.12
N VAL A 206 -25.32 3.09 26.66
CA VAL A 206 -24.80 2.87 28.01
C VAL A 206 -23.35 3.36 28.10
N PRO A 207 -23.04 4.30 29.03
CA PRO A 207 -21.72 4.95 29.04
C PRO A 207 -20.59 4.10 29.58
N ASN A 208 -20.86 2.99 30.25
CA ASN A 208 -19.84 2.09 30.78
C ASN A 208 -19.65 0.79 29.97
N ILE A 209 -20.30 0.70 28.81
CA ILE A 209 -20.10 -0.35 27.82
C ILE A 209 -19.37 0.23 26.61
N VAL A 210 -18.41 -0.51 26.08
CA VAL A 210 -17.72 -0.22 24.82
C VAL A 210 -18.01 -1.37 23.85
N PHE A 211 -18.19 -1.06 22.58
CA PHE A 211 -18.76 -1.97 21.60
C PHE A 211 -17.77 -2.37 20.51
N ALA A 212 -17.85 -3.61 20.06
CA ALA A 212 -17.12 -4.09 18.89
C ALA A 212 -17.38 -3.21 17.66
N GLY A 213 -16.36 -3.03 16.82
CA GLY A 213 -16.46 -2.20 15.61
C GLY A 213 -16.46 -0.69 15.85
N THR A 214 -16.26 -0.25 17.10
CA THR A 214 -16.01 1.15 17.49
C THR A 214 -14.53 1.36 17.79
N SER A 215 -14.11 2.61 18.00
CA SER A 215 -12.71 2.92 18.29
C SER A 215 -12.56 3.91 19.45
N VAL A 216 -11.41 3.85 20.11
CA VAL A 216 -11.04 4.80 21.17
C VAL A 216 -10.60 6.11 20.52
N ALA A 217 -11.36 7.18 20.73
CA ALA A 217 -11.06 8.49 20.18
C ALA A 217 -10.05 9.26 21.04
N THR A 218 -10.14 9.14 22.36
CA THR A 218 -9.18 9.75 23.32
C THR A 218 -9.14 8.95 24.61
N GLY A 219 -8.01 9.01 25.33
CA GLY A 219 -7.84 8.43 26.64
C GLY A 219 -7.49 6.95 26.65
N THR A 220 -7.54 6.34 27.82
CA THR A 220 -7.20 4.92 28.05
C THR A 220 -8.22 4.26 28.95
N GLY A 221 -8.32 2.92 28.92
CA GLY A 221 -9.20 2.16 29.78
C GLY A 221 -8.84 0.69 29.87
N LYS A 222 -9.37 0.03 30.93
CA LYS A 222 -9.44 -1.44 31.05
C LYS A 222 -10.89 -1.87 30.99
N ALA A 223 -11.15 -2.91 30.21
CA ALA A 223 -12.50 -3.42 30.02
C ALA A 223 -12.51 -4.94 30.00
N VAL A 224 -13.56 -5.55 30.60
CA VAL A 224 -13.73 -7.01 30.59
C VAL A 224 -14.65 -7.37 29.44
N VAL A 225 -14.25 -8.33 28.61
CA VAL A 225 -14.99 -8.82 27.45
C VAL A 225 -16.27 -9.54 27.90
N ILE A 226 -17.42 -9.09 27.39
CA ILE A 226 -18.75 -9.67 27.65
C ILE A 226 -19.12 -10.63 26.53
N THR A 227 -19.09 -10.17 25.28
CA THR A 227 -19.51 -10.95 24.12
C THR A 227 -18.57 -10.75 22.94
N THR A 228 -18.44 -11.80 22.10
CA THR A 228 -17.54 -11.87 20.95
C THR A 228 -18.27 -12.27 19.66
N GLY A 229 -17.72 -11.93 18.51
CA GLY A 229 -18.15 -12.35 17.19
C GLY A 229 -19.59 -11.92 16.85
N MET A 230 -20.38 -12.86 16.34
CA MET A 230 -21.78 -12.61 15.93
C MET A 230 -22.72 -12.26 17.07
N ARG A 231 -22.29 -12.43 18.32
CA ARG A 231 -23.09 -12.11 19.51
C ARG A 231 -22.93 -10.67 19.97
N THR A 232 -21.95 -9.93 19.44
CA THR A 232 -21.80 -8.49 19.68
C THR A 232 -22.93 -7.68 19.01
N GLU A 233 -23.17 -6.44 19.47
CA GLU A 233 -24.15 -5.56 18.82
C GLU A 233 -23.80 -5.31 17.35
N PHE A 234 -22.52 -5.11 17.05
CA PHE A 234 -22.03 -5.00 15.68
C PHE A 234 -22.26 -6.28 14.86
N GLY A 235 -22.06 -7.45 15.47
CA GLY A 235 -22.36 -8.75 14.85
C GLY A 235 -23.84 -8.93 14.47
N LYS A 236 -24.76 -8.47 15.32
CA LYS A 236 -26.19 -8.48 15.04
C LYS A 236 -26.56 -7.58 13.85
N ILE A 237 -25.97 -6.38 13.75
CA ILE A 237 -26.16 -5.46 12.62
C ILE A 237 -25.54 -6.03 11.34
N ALA A 238 -24.32 -6.62 11.42
CA ALA A 238 -23.66 -7.23 10.28
C ALA A 238 -24.47 -8.38 9.66
N HIS A 239 -25.24 -9.12 10.47
CA HIS A 239 -26.14 -10.17 9.96
C HIS A 239 -27.27 -9.59 9.09
N LEU A 240 -27.76 -8.38 9.39
CA LEU A 240 -28.82 -7.70 8.63
C LEU A 240 -28.31 -7.07 7.32
N THR A 241 -27.02 -6.77 7.23
CA THR A 241 -26.38 -6.05 6.09
C THR A 241 -25.58 -6.95 5.16
N GLN A 242 -25.65 -8.27 5.27
CA GLN A 242 -24.84 -9.26 4.53
C GLN A 242 -25.01 -9.26 2.98
N GLU A 243 -25.83 -8.38 2.38
CA GLU A 243 -26.04 -8.28 0.93
C GLU A 243 -25.27 -7.14 0.23
N MET A 244 -24.26 -6.54 0.84
CA MET A 244 -23.47 -5.53 0.14
C MET A 244 -22.70 -6.17 -1.03
N LYS A 245 -23.06 -5.79 -2.26
CA LYS A 245 -22.35 -6.15 -3.49
C LYS A 245 -20.96 -5.52 -3.45
N GLU A 246 -19.92 -6.30 -3.74
CA GLU A 246 -18.58 -5.77 -4.00
C GLU A 246 -18.66 -4.73 -5.13
N GLU A 247 -18.21 -3.52 -4.89
CA GLU A 247 -18.12 -2.46 -5.88
C GLU A 247 -17.03 -2.81 -6.92
N LEU A 248 -17.43 -2.85 -8.19
CA LEU A 248 -16.50 -3.03 -9.30
C LEU A 248 -15.57 -1.82 -9.41
N SER A 249 -14.31 -2.04 -9.77
CA SER A 249 -13.40 -0.94 -10.09
C SER A 249 -13.84 -0.18 -11.34
N PRO A 250 -13.50 1.13 -11.48
CA PRO A 250 -13.81 1.90 -12.68
C PRO A 250 -13.39 1.19 -13.97
N LEU A 251 -12.22 0.57 -13.96
CA LEU A 251 -11.69 -0.21 -15.07
C LEU A 251 -12.54 -1.45 -15.39
N GLN A 252 -13.01 -2.16 -14.37
CA GLN A 252 -13.92 -3.31 -14.58
C GLN A 252 -15.26 -2.86 -15.18
N ILE A 253 -15.76 -1.69 -14.77
CA ILE A 253 -16.97 -1.08 -15.32
C ILE A 253 -16.72 -0.69 -16.79
N GLU A 254 -15.58 -0.06 -17.08
CA GLU A 254 -15.18 0.29 -18.46
C GLU A 254 -15.13 -0.95 -19.35
N MET A 255 -14.44 -2.00 -18.91
CA MET A 255 -14.32 -3.25 -19.67
C MET A 255 -15.68 -3.92 -19.89
N LYS A 256 -16.55 -3.91 -18.90
CA LYS A 256 -17.92 -4.42 -19.05
C LYS A 256 -18.71 -3.64 -20.12
N ASN A 257 -18.59 -2.31 -20.13
CA ASN A 257 -19.25 -1.47 -21.12
C ASN A 257 -18.66 -1.70 -22.51
N VAL A 258 -17.34 -1.81 -22.63
CA VAL A 258 -16.67 -2.12 -23.91
C VAL A 258 -17.12 -3.49 -24.43
N THR A 259 -17.09 -4.52 -23.61
CA THR A 259 -17.58 -5.86 -24.00
C THR A 259 -19.01 -5.79 -24.53
N ARG A 260 -19.89 -5.03 -23.86
CA ARG A 260 -21.28 -4.81 -24.31
C ARG A 260 -21.35 -4.14 -25.68
N ILE A 261 -20.59 -3.06 -25.90
CA ILE A 261 -20.56 -2.33 -27.18
C ILE A 261 -20.04 -3.23 -28.30
N VAL A 262 -18.92 -3.94 -28.03
CA VAL A 262 -18.33 -4.87 -29.01
C VAL A 262 -19.30 -5.99 -29.35
N THR A 263 -20.00 -6.56 -28.36
CA THR A 263 -21.04 -7.59 -28.57
C THR A 263 -22.17 -7.08 -29.47
N VAL A 264 -22.65 -5.86 -29.25
CA VAL A 264 -23.70 -5.27 -30.10
C VAL A 264 -23.21 -5.09 -31.55
N ILE A 265 -21.99 -4.59 -31.72
CA ILE A 265 -21.37 -4.44 -33.04
C ILE A 265 -21.20 -5.82 -33.70
N ALA A 266 -20.70 -6.80 -32.97
CA ALA A 266 -20.51 -8.16 -33.46
C ALA A 266 -21.83 -8.79 -33.96
N VAL A 267 -22.92 -8.63 -33.19
CA VAL A 267 -24.26 -9.09 -33.60
C VAL A 267 -24.74 -8.40 -34.86
N LEU A 268 -24.59 -7.07 -34.94
CA LEU A 268 -24.95 -6.33 -36.17
C LEU A 268 -24.15 -6.79 -37.39
N VAL A 269 -22.85 -6.94 -37.26
CA VAL A 269 -21.96 -7.46 -38.30
C VAL A 269 -22.36 -8.88 -38.70
N GLY A 270 -22.61 -9.75 -37.73
CA GLY A 270 -23.06 -11.12 -37.98
C GLY A 270 -24.37 -11.19 -38.76
N VAL A 271 -25.36 -10.35 -38.42
CA VAL A 271 -26.63 -10.22 -39.16
C VAL A 271 -26.40 -9.74 -40.60
N VAL A 272 -25.56 -8.72 -40.79
CA VAL A 272 -25.24 -8.22 -42.15
C VAL A 272 -24.58 -9.34 -42.98
N PHE A 273 -23.62 -10.07 -42.44
CA PHE A 273 -22.97 -11.15 -43.13
C PHE A 273 -23.88 -12.38 -43.34
N PHE A 274 -24.78 -12.68 -42.44
CA PHE A 274 -25.84 -13.64 -42.66
C PHE A 274 -26.68 -13.30 -43.88
N MET A 275 -27.15 -12.05 -43.97
CA MET A 275 -27.95 -11.58 -45.12
C MET A 275 -27.14 -11.60 -46.42
N MET A 276 -25.88 -11.19 -46.39
CA MET A 276 -24.99 -11.26 -47.55
C MET A 276 -24.78 -12.69 -48.01
N SER A 277 -24.57 -13.64 -47.15
CA SER A 277 -24.40 -15.06 -47.45
C SER A 277 -25.63 -15.64 -48.16
N VAL A 278 -26.83 -15.33 -47.66
CA VAL A 278 -28.09 -15.79 -48.26
C VAL A 278 -28.31 -15.14 -49.64
N LEU A 279 -28.12 -13.80 -49.72
CA LEU A 279 -28.52 -13.02 -50.90
C LEU A 279 -27.48 -13.02 -52.04
N LEU A 280 -26.18 -13.00 -51.69
CA LEU A 280 -25.09 -12.86 -52.68
C LEU A 280 -24.36 -14.19 -52.92
N ALA A 281 -24.12 -15.01 -51.91
CA ALA A 281 -23.42 -16.27 -52.09
C ALA A 281 -24.33 -17.45 -52.36
N GLY A 282 -25.68 -17.30 -52.27
CA GLY A 282 -26.64 -18.37 -52.59
C GLY A 282 -26.55 -19.60 -51.65
N ILE A 283 -26.03 -19.43 -50.45
CA ILE A 283 -25.85 -20.49 -49.45
C ILE A 283 -27.18 -20.74 -48.73
N THR A 284 -27.39 -21.97 -48.25
CA THR A 284 -28.58 -22.32 -47.48
C THR A 284 -28.72 -21.44 -46.22
N VAL A 285 -29.95 -21.15 -45.79
CA VAL A 285 -30.23 -20.33 -44.58
C VAL A 285 -29.53 -20.90 -43.35
N ALA A 286 -29.44 -22.23 -43.24
CA ALA A 286 -28.78 -22.87 -42.11
C ALA A 286 -27.24 -22.67 -42.08
N GLU A 287 -26.60 -22.83 -43.24
CA GLU A 287 -25.16 -22.55 -43.41
C GLU A 287 -24.84 -21.07 -43.25
N SER A 288 -25.70 -20.20 -43.76
CA SER A 288 -25.58 -18.74 -43.61
C SER A 288 -25.72 -18.31 -42.14
N PHE A 289 -26.57 -18.98 -41.36
CA PHE A 289 -26.67 -18.71 -39.93
C PHE A 289 -25.38 -19.11 -39.18
N ILE A 290 -24.80 -20.26 -39.52
CA ILE A 290 -23.51 -20.68 -38.95
C ILE A 290 -22.39 -19.70 -39.31
N PHE A 291 -22.41 -19.20 -40.55
CA PHE A 291 -21.48 -18.19 -41.05
C PHE A 291 -21.62 -16.88 -40.24
N GLY A 292 -22.85 -16.37 -40.10
CA GLY A 292 -23.12 -15.18 -39.28
C GLY A 292 -22.71 -15.36 -37.81
N MET A 293 -22.91 -16.54 -37.23
CA MET A 293 -22.44 -16.88 -35.91
C MET A 293 -20.92 -16.85 -35.80
N GLY A 294 -20.20 -17.38 -36.80
CA GLY A 294 -18.74 -17.33 -36.84
C GLY A 294 -18.24 -15.88 -36.76
N MET A 295 -18.88 -14.98 -37.49
CA MET A 295 -18.57 -13.56 -37.43
C MET A 295 -18.86 -12.94 -36.06
N ILE A 296 -19.93 -13.33 -35.38
CA ILE A 296 -20.23 -12.83 -34.02
C ILE A 296 -19.12 -13.27 -33.07
N VAL A 297 -18.77 -14.56 -33.12
CA VAL A 297 -17.74 -15.13 -32.24
C VAL A 297 -16.37 -14.48 -32.46
N ALA A 298 -15.95 -14.28 -33.73
CA ALA A 298 -14.66 -13.68 -34.09
C ALA A 298 -14.47 -12.24 -33.57
N PHE A 299 -15.54 -11.52 -33.25
CA PHE A 299 -15.45 -10.16 -32.76
C PHE A 299 -15.62 -10.00 -31.24
N VAL A 300 -16.10 -11.02 -30.52
CA VAL A 300 -16.37 -10.91 -29.08
C VAL A 300 -15.19 -11.39 -28.26
N PRO A 301 -14.50 -10.52 -27.51
CA PRO A 301 -13.34 -10.89 -26.72
C PRO A 301 -13.77 -11.60 -25.42
N GLU A 302 -13.97 -12.90 -25.45
CA GLU A 302 -14.55 -13.69 -24.34
C GLU A 302 -13.70 -13.66 -23.05
N GLY A 303 -12.37 -13.66 -23.14
CA GLY A 303 -11.45 -13.69 -22.00
C GLY A 303 -11.15 -12.33 -21.34
N LEU A 304 -11.69 -11.21 -21.84
CA LEU A 304 -11.22 -9.87 -21.47
C LEU A 304 -11.43 -9.54 -19.99
N LEU A 305 -12.64 -9.69 -19.46
CA LEU A 305 -12.98 -9.27 -18.09
C LEU A 305 -12.29 -10.14 -17.01
N PRO A 306 -12.28 -11.48 -17.11
CA PRO A 306 -11.51 -12.32 -16.19
C PRO A 306 -10.02 -12.02 -16.21
N THR A 307 -9.43 -11.74 -17.37
CA THR A 307 -8.00 -11.42 -17.51
C THR A 307 -7.65 -10.10 -16.84
N VAL A 308 -8.52 -9.07 -16.95
CA VAL A 308 -8.37 -7.79 -16.23
C VAL A 308 -8.35 -8.01 -14.72
N THR A 309 -9.31 -8.79 -14.21
CA THR A 309 -9.40 -9.08 -12.76
C THR A 309 -8.15 -9.81 -12.27
N LEU A 310 -7.65 -10.77 -13.05
CA LEU A 310 -6.43 -11.50 -12.71
C LEU A 310 -5.19 -10.60 -12.80
N ALA A 311 -5.08 -9.71 -13.78
CA ALA A 311 -3.99 -8.74 -13.90
C ALA A 311 -3.96 -7.77 -12.70
N LEU A 312 -5.12 -7.28 -12.24
CA LEU A 312 -5.25 -6.48 -11.03
C LEU A 312 -4.80 -7.26 -9.79
N ALA A 313 -5.23 -8.52 -9.64
CA ALA A 313 -4.84 -9.37 -8.52
C ALA A 313 -3.34 -9.67 -8.50
N MET A 314 -2.72 -9.88 -9.67
CA MET A 314 -1.27 -10.06 -9.78
C MET A 314 -0.50 -8.77 -9.46
N GLY A 315 -1.03 -7.62 -9.88
CA GLY A 315 -0.50 -6.30 -9.53
C GLY A 315 -0.50 -6.07 -8.01
N THR A 316 -1.60 -6.36 -7.33
CA THR A 316 -1.70 -6.23 -5.87
C THR A 316 -0.73 -7.17 -5.13
N GLN A 317 -0.51 -8.39 -5.64
CA GLN A 317 0.49 -9.30 -5.07
C GLN A 317 1.93 -8.75 -5.22
N ARG A 318 2.26 -8.11 -6.37
CA ARG A 318 3.57 -7.48 -6.54
C ARG A 318 3.74 -6.27 -5.63
N MET A 319 2.68 -5.44 -5.47
CA MET A 319 2.68 -4.32 -4.54
C MET A 319 2.88 -4.79 -3.10
N ALA A 320 2.18 -5.85 -2.66
CA ALA A 320 2.34 -6.43 -1.33
C ALA A 320 3.78 -6.93 -1.07
N LYS A 321 4.42 -7.56 -2.06
CA LYS A 321 5.84 -7.96 -1.97
C LYS A 321 6.80 -6.76 -1.87
N ARG A 322 6.36 -5.57 -2.26
CA ARG A 322 7.08 -4.29 -2.16
C ARG A 322 6.53 -3.43 -1.02
N HIS A 323 6.04 -4.07 0.03
CA HIS A 323 5.54 -3.44 1.26
C HIS A 323 4.30 -2.54 1.11
N ALA A 324 3.60 -2.55 -0.02
CA ALA A 324 2.37 -1.81 -0.23
C ALA A 324 1.17 -2.76 -0.31
N LEU A 325 0.41 -2.88 0.77
CA LEU A 325 -0.73 -3.76 0.87
C LEU A 325 -2.01 -3.02 0.47
N ILE A 326 -2.64 -3.46 -0.60
CA ILE A 326 -3.86 -2.85 -1.16
C ILE A 326 -5.10 -3.52 -0.55
N LYS A 327 -6.01 -2.73 0.00
CA LYS A 327 -7.29 -3.20 0.56
C LYS A 327 -8.40 -3.31 -0.49
N LYS A 328 -8.39 -2.44 -1.50
CA LYS A 328 -9.42 -2.38 -2.57
C LYS A 328 -8.76 -2.46 -3.94
N LEU A 329 -9.20 -3.34 -4.83
CA LEU A 329 -8.66 -3.49 -6.18
C LEU A 329 -8.76 -2.19 -7.01
N SER A 330 -9.78 -1.37 -6.78
CA SER A 330 -9.94 -0.08 -7.44
C SER A 330 -8.80 0.91 -7.13
N ALA A 331 -8.15 0.78 -5.97
CA ALA A 331 -7.03 1.63 -5.60
C ALA A 331 -5.79 1.43 -6.50
N VAL A 332 -5.62 0.24 -7.09
CA VAL A 332 -4.50 -0.06 -8.02
C VAL A 332 -4.53 0.85 -9.24
N GLU A 333 -5.70 1.04 -9.81
CA GLU A 333 -5.90 1.91 -10.95
C GLU A 333 -5.66 3.38 -10.60
N THR A 334 -6.26 3.84 -9.50
CA THR A 334 -6.15 5.22 -9.02
C THR A 334 -4.72 5.58 -8.65
N LEU A 335 -3.95 4.64 -8.08
CA LEU A 335 -2.52 4.80 -7.81
C LEU A 335 -1.73 5.16 -9.07
N GLY A 336 -2.00 4.48 -10.18
CA GLY A 336 -1.34 4.76 -11.47
C GLY A 336 -1.62 6.17 -12.04
N CYS A 337 -2.69 6.82 -11.57
CA CYS A 337 -3.12 8.17 -11.98
C CYS A 337 -2.70 9.26 -10.99
N THR A 338 -2.05 8.93 -9.86
CA THR A 338 -1.70 9.88 -8.81
C THR A 338 -0.89 11.05 -9.36
N THR A 339 -1.35 12.29 -9.09
CA THR A 339 -0.70 13.54 -9.49
C THR A 339 -0.05 14.27 -8.33
N VAL A 340 -0.58 14.08 -7.11
CA VAL A 340 -0.09 14.73 -5.89
C VAL A 340 -0.03 13.72 -4.75
N ILE A 341 1.05 13.76 -3.97
CA ILE A 341 1.18 13.02 -2.71
C ILE A 341 1.26 14.04 -1.58
N CYS A 342 0.28 14.05 -0.70
CA CYS A 342 0.32 14.79 0.57
C CYS A 342 0.89 13.86 1.64
N THR A 343 2.03 14.20 2.20
CA THR A 343 2.73 13.31 3.14
C THR A 343 3.04 14.01 4.45
N ASP A 344 2.88 13.27 5.55
CA ASP A 344 3.43 13.72 6.83
C ASP A 344 4.96 13.58 6.83
N LYS A 345 5.62 14.34 7.69
CA LYS A 345 7.06 14.28 7.88
C LYS A 345 7.45 13.07 8.73
N THR A 346 6.89 13.04 9.97
CA THR A 346 7.35 12.13 11.03
C THR A 346 6.92 10.69 10.76
N GLY A 347 7.84 9.75 10.88
CA GLY A 347 7.57 8.32 10.68
C GLY A 347 7.39 7.87 9.24
N THR A 348 7.04 8.79 8.31
CA THR A 348 6.84 8.50 6.88
C THR A 348 8.08 8.87 6.06
N LEU A 349 8.47 10.14 6.07
CA LEU A 349 9.68 10.62 5.39
C LEU A 349 10.93 10.44 6.24
N THR A 350 10.76 10.44 7.56
CA THR A 350 11.82 10.28 8.56
C THR A 350 11.71 8.93 9.27
N GLN A 351 12.76 8.56 10.00
CA GLN A 351 12.84 7.26 10.68
C GLN A 351 12.00 7.19 11.96
N ASN A 352 11.51 8.33 12.47
CA ASN A 352 10.91 8.51 13.79
C ASN A 352 11.86 8.11 14.93
N GLU A 353 13.16 8.37 14.73
CA GLU A 353 14.23 8.05 15.66
C GLU A 353 15.10 9.29 15.85
N MET A 354 14.90 10.02 16.96
CA MET A 354 15.73 11.19 17.26
C MET A 354 17.22 10.78 17.28
N THR A 355 18.05 11.58 16.64
CA THR A 355 19.49 11.31 16.51
C THR A 355 20.28 12.58 16.78
N VAL A 356 21.25 12.53 17.69
CA VAL A 356 22.20 13.61 17.89
C VAL A 356 23.12 13.72 16.67
N ARG A 357 23.20 14.93 16.09
CA ARG A 357 24.00 15.23 14.89
C ARG A 357 25.18 16.11 15.17
N ASN A 358 25.01 17.11 16.02
CA ASN A 358 26.03 18.05 16.35
C ASN A 358 26.09 18.29 17.86
N LEU A 359 27.28 18.49 18.35
CA LEU A 359 27.53 18.98 19.70
C LEU A 359 28.31 20.28 19.57
N TRP A 360 28.06 21.21 20.49
CA TRP A 360 28.91 22.37 20.67
C TRP A 360 29.48 22.38 22.09
N THR A 361 30.81 22.42 22.21
CA THR A 361 31.52 22.49 23.48
C THR A 361 32.37 23.73 23.55
N PRO A 362 32.50 24.40 24.71
CA PRO A 362 33.44 25.47 24.92
C PRO A 362 34.87 25.04 24.62
N THR A 363 35.70 25.96 24.14
CA THR A 363 37.15 25.73 23.97
C THR A 363 37.93 26.63 24.92
N ASN A 364 39.21 26.33 25.10
CA ASN A 364 40.07 27.08 26.03
C ASN A 364 40.54 28.41 25.39
N PHE A 365 39.61 29.33 25.09
CA PHE A 365 39.77 30.51 24.27
C PHE A 365 40.63 31.61 24.91
N ARG A 366 40.78 31.63 26.26
CA ARG A 366 41.58 32.65 26.94
C ARG A 366 43.12 32.38 26.94
N LYS A 367 43.56 31.21 26.46
CA LYS A 367 44.99 30.88 26.35
C LYS A 367 45.56 31.13 24.95
N SER A 368 44.76 31.38 23.94
CA SER A 368 45.20 31.69 22.58
C SER A 368 45.11 33.18 22.35
N ASN A 369 46.21 33.79 21.91
CA ASN A 369 46.28 35.22 21.53
C ASN A 369 45.49 35.57 20.25
N LEU A 370 44.58 34.70 19.82
CA LEU A 370 43.68 34.86 18.68
C LEU A 370 42.24 34.87 19.15
N PRO A 371 41.47 35.94 18.87
CA PRO A 371 40.10 36.13 19.37
C PRO A 371 39.07 35.43 18.49
N THR A 372 39.18 34.13 18.24
CA THR A 372 38.41 33.66 17.08
C THR A 372 37.35 32.62 17.34
N GLU A 373 37.33 31.78 18.41
CA GLU A 373 36.20 30.87 18.61
C GLU A 373 36.02 30.50 20.08
N ILE A 374 34.84 30.85 20.64
CA ILE A 374 34.43 30.57 22.03
C ILE A 374 34.20 29.06 22.24
N GLY A 375 33.98 28.31 21.16
CA GLY A 375 33.71 26.87 21.22
C GLY A 375 33.89 26.22 19.86
N ARG A 376 33.81 24.91 19.87
CA ARG A 376 33.91 24.10 18.66
C ARG A 376 32.63 23.27 18.42
N ILE A 377 32.35 23.06 17.14
CA ILE A 377 31.26 22.18 16.70
C ILE A 377 31.88 20.78 16.45
N LEU A 378 31.24 19.77 17.01
CA LEU A 378 31.58 18.35 16.84
C LEU A 378 30.44 17.66 16.09
N ASN A 379 30.77 16.85 15.10
CA ASN A 379 29.79 16.08 14.33
C ASN A 379 29.65 14.67 14.92
N VAL A 380 28.42 14.18 15.03
CA VAL A 380 28.10 12.83 15.52
C VAL A 380 27.61 11.98 14.36
N THR A 381 28.30 10.87 14.08
CA THR A 381 27.93 9.91 13.05
C THR A 381 27.00 8.81 13.58
N GLY A 382 26.44 8.01 12.69
CA GLY A 382 25.46 6.98 13.02
C GLY A 382 24.02 7.56 13.07
N THR A 383 23.01 6.71 12.88
CA THR A 383 21.59 7.10 12.85
C THR A 383 20.80 6.28 13.84
N GLY A 384 19.70 6.85 14.33
CA GLY A 384 18.77 6.19 15.23
C GLY A 384 19.37 5.88 16.61
N TYR A 385 18.72 4.91 17.27
CA TYR A 385 19.07 4.50 18.63
C TYR A 385 20.17 3.45 18.67
N GLU A 386 20.61 2.96 17.52
CA GLU A 386 21.74 2.04 17.46
C GLU A 386 23.01 2.71 18.04
N PRO A 387 23.68 2.07 19.03
CA PRO A 387 24.80 2.66 19.73
C PRO A 387 26.12 2.62 18.91
N VAL A 388 26.00 2.70 17.60
CA VAL A 388 27.14 2.68 16.65
C VAL A 388 27.34 4.06 16.05
N GLY A 389 28.55 4.59 16.20
CA GLY A 389 28.90 5.91 15.67
C GLY A 389 30.24 6.42 16.21
N LYS A 390 30.59 7.64 15.81
CA LYS A 390 31.82 8.31 16.21
C LYS A 390 31.53 9.81 16.37
N ILE A 391 32.26 10.47 17.23
CA ILE A 391 32.30 11.92 17.34
C ILE A 391 33.52 12.42 16.59
N LEU A 392 33.32 13.38 15.69
CA LEU A 392 34.34 13.93 14.80
C LEU A 392 34.48 15.44 14.99
N SER A 393 35.71 15.95 14.92
CA SER A 393 36.04 17.36 14.74
C SER A 393 36.92 17.47 13.51
N GLU A 394 36.49 18.24 12.51
CA GLU A 394 37.23 18.38 11.24
C GLU A 394 37.69 17.01 10.68
N ASP A 395 36.77 16.03 10.64
CA ASP A 395 36.96 14.64 10.22
C ASP A 395 37.93 13.78 11.06
N LYS A 396 38.45 14.31 12.17
CA LYS A 396 39.26 13.54 13.13
C LYS A 396 38.40 13.00 14.27
N LYS A 397 38.54 11.71 14.58
CA LYS A 397 37.83 11.07 15.69
C LYS A 397 38.26 11.67 17.03
N ILE A 398 37.30 12.08 17.85
CA ILE A 398 37.49 12.51 19.23
C ILE A 398 36.90 11.44 20.17
N VAL A 399 37.66 11.12 21.22
CA VAL A 399 37.25 10.21 22.27
C VAL A 399 36.84 11.04 23.48
N ALA A 400 35.65 10.81 24.00
CA ALA A 400 35.14 11.61 25.12
C ALA A 400 35.99 11.49 26.39
N SER A 401 36.59 10.33 26.68
CA SER A 401 37.49 10.16 27.83
C SER A 401 38.75 11.01 27.79
N GLU A 402 39.18 11.45 26.58
CA GLU A 402 40.35 12.30 26.39
C GLU A 402 40.00 13.80 26.32
N ASN A 403 38.71 14.12 26.33
CA ASN A 403 38.23 15.49 26.24
C ASN A 403 37.25 15.80 27.42
N ALA A 404 37.73 16.59 28.37
CA ALA A 404 37.00 16.88 29.61
C ALA A 404 35.65 17.56 29.38
N GLU A 405 35.58 18.55 28.49
CA GLU A 405 34.35 19.29 28.17
C GLU A 405 33.29 18.37 27.54
N LEU A 406 33.71 17.54 26.57
CA LEU A 406 32.85 16.59 25.93
C LEU A 406 32.36 15.51 26.89
N ASN A 407 33.25 15.00 27.76
CA ASN A 407 32.92 14.01 28.76
C ASN A 407 31.86 14.54 29.75
N ILE A 408 32.04 15.72 30.28
CA ILE A 408 31.11 16.34 31.22
C ILE A 408 29.77 16.65 30.56
N LEU A 409 29.78 17.17 29.32
CA LEU A 409 28.53 17.44 28.55
C LEU A 409 27.71 16.17 28.36
N VAL A 410 28.34 15.09 27.87
CA VAL A 410 27.66 13.81 27.63
C VAL A 410 27.19 13.16 28.93
N THR A 411 28.02 13.19 29.96
CA THR A 411 27.68 12.68 31.31
C THR A 411 26.47 13.42 31.90
N ALA A 412 26.49 14.75 31.88
CA ALA A 412 25.40 15.57 32.39
C ALA A 412 24.08 15.35 31.64
N ALA A 413 24.14 15.29 30.31
CA ALA A 413 22.97 14.99 29.47
C ALA A 413 22.38 13.59 29.73
N ASN A 414 23.23 12.61 30.01
CA ASN A 414 22.82 11.27 30.37
C ASN A 414 22.19 11.18 31.76
N LEU A 415 22.77 11.82 32.77
CA LEU A 415 22.29 11.79 34.13
C LEU A 415 20.93 12.54 34.28
N CYS A 416 20.76 13.63 33.52
CA CYS A 416 19.49 14.34 33.46
C CYS A 416 18.56 13.69 32.42
N ASN A 417 18.13 12.42 32.63
CA ASN A 417 17.43 11.62 31.61
C ASN A 417 16.61 10.51 32.26
N ASN A 418 15.39 10.25 31.79
CA ASN A 418 14.45 9.23 32.27
C ASN A 418 14.25 8.06 31.29
N SER A 419 14.82 8.13 30.08
CA SER A 419 14.67 7.08 29.08
C SER A 419 15.60 5.89 29.33
N ARG A 420 15.27 4.75 28.75
CA ARG A 420 16.10 3.53 28.73
C ARG A 420 16.24 3.02 27.30
N LEU A 421 17.44 2.53 26.97
CA LEU A 421 17.73 1.90 25.70
C LEU A 421 17.53 0.38 25.83
N VAL A 422 16.77 -0.21 24.92
CA VAL A 422 16.46 -1.65 24.88
C VAL A 422 17.15 -2.28 23.68
N SER A 423 17.95 -3.33 23.95
CA SER A 423 18.69 -4.05 22.91
C SER A 423 17.78 -4.97 22.07
N PRO A 424 18.15 -5.29 20.83
CA PRO A 424 17.40 -6.20 19.95
C PRO A 424 17.23 -7.62 20.49
N GLU A 425 18.14 -8.08 21.36
CA GLU A 425 18.11 -9.44 21.94
C GLU A 425 16.90 -9.68 22.86
N ASN A 426 16.32 -8.62 23.38
CA ASN A 426 15.16 -8.67 24.26
C ASN A 426 13.81 -8.55 23.52
N GLU A 427 13.81 -8.36 22.19
CA GLU A 427 12.58 -8.21 21.40
C GLU A 427 12.63 -8.91 20.01
N GLN A 428 11.47 -9.40 19.58
CA GLN A 428 11.30 -10.12 18.29
C GLN A 428 11.59 -9.28 17.02
N LYS A 429 11.91 -7.97 17.11
CA LYS A 429 12.03 -7.06 15.98
C LYS A 429 13.44 -6.71 15.52
N GLY A 430 14.49 -7.14 16.21
CA GLY A 430 15.89 -6.97 15.78
C GLY A 430 16.39 -5.53 15.65
N ARG A 431 15.72 -4.52 16.27
CA ARG A 431 16.13 -3.11 16.28
C ARG A 431 16.21 -2.58 17.70
N TRP A 432 17.16 -1.65 17.92
CA TRP A 432 17.25 -0.90 19.19
C TRP A 432 16.00 -0.05 19.38
N GLN A 433 15.45 -0.06 20.59
CA GLN A 433 14.27 0.70 20.98
C GLN A 433 14.54 1.54 22.22
N ILE A 434 13.68 2.50 22.48
CA ILE A 434 13.71 3.29 23.72
C ILE A 434 12.40 3.13 24.48
N LEU A 435 12.53 3.15 25.80
CA LEU A 435 11.42 3.35 26.73
C LEU A 435 11.57 4.77 27.29
N GLY A 436 10.58 5.64 27.02
CA GLY A 436 10.58 7.04 27.43
C GLY A 436 10.58 8.02 26.25
N ASP A 437 10.92 9.28 26.51
CA ASP A 437 10.88 10.34 25.49
C ASP A 437 11.97 10.16 24.41
N PRO A 438 11.64 10.28 23.11
CA PRO A 438 12.58 10.17 22.00
C PRO A 438 13.78 11.12 22.07
N THR A 439 13.56 12.35 22.59
CA THR A 439 14.62 13.35 22.78
C THR A 439 15.61 12.88 23.83
N GLU A 440 15.15 12.21 24.86
CA GLU A 440 15.99 11.62 25.92
C GLU A 440 16.70 10.37 25.44
N GLY A 441 16.02 9.52 24.66
CA GLY A 441 16.58 8.29 24.13
C GLY A 441 17.81 8.50 23.27
N CYS A 442 17.84 9.54 22.43
CA CYS A 442 19.02 9.84 21.62
C CYS A 442 20.24 10.27 22.45
N LEU A 443 20.03 10.82 23.65
CA LEU A 443 21.14 11.15 24.56
C LEU A 443 21.74 9.87 25.17
N ARG A 444 20.94 8.84 25.41
CA ARG A 444 21.43 7.52 25.83
C ARG A 444 22.30 6.88 24.74
N ALA A 445 21.85 6.93 23.50
CA ALA A 445 22.62 6.44 22.35
C ALA A 445 23.93 7.21 22.17
N LEU A 446 23.95 8.53 22.46
CA LEU A 446 25.14 9.38 22.41
C LEU A 446 26.23 8.91 23.38
N VAL A 447 25.88 8.46 24.59
CA VAL A 447 26.86 7.94 25.57
C VAL A 447 27.67 6.81 24.97
N ASN A 448 26.98 5.81 24.40
CA ASN A 448 27.65 4.67 23.79
C ASN A 448 28.49 5.08 22.54
N LYS A 449 27.98 6.01 21.73
CA LYS A 449 28.74 6.58 20.58
C LYS A 449 29.99 7.35 21.02
N SER A 450 30.02 7.81 22.27
CA SER A 450 31.15 8.50 22.91
C SER A 450 32.19 7.58 23.51
N ASN A 451 31.98 6.26 23.48
CA ASN A 451 32.78 5.23 24.15
C ASN A 451 32.84 5.43 25.68
N LEU A 452 31.78 5.92 26.29
CA LEU A 452 31.64 6.03 27.76
C LEU A 452 30.77 4.85 28.24
N ASP A 453 31.06 4.38 29.45
CA ASP A 453 30.32 3.31 30.08
C ASP A 453 29.10 3.88 30.84
N LEU A 454 27.92 3.51 30.39
CA LEU A 454 26.64 3.98 30.92
C LEU A 454 26.45 3.55 32.37
N GLU A 455 26.70 2.27 32.66
CA GLU A 455 26.51 1.69 33.98
C GLU A 455 27.49 2.29 35.00
N GLN A 456 28.71 2.53 34.55
CA GLN A 456 29.74 3.17 35.40
C GLN A 456 29.35 4.63 35.70
N ILE A 457 28.78 5.37 34.75
CA ILE A 457 28.32 6.75 35.01
C ILE A 457 27.18 6.76 35.99
N GLU A 458 26.16 5.93 35.83
CA GLU A 458 24.99 5.91 36.71
C GLU A 458 25.32 5.43 38.13
N SER A 459 26.18 4.43 38.23
CA SER A 459 26.65 3.94 39.56
C SER A 459 27.54 4.96 40.29
N SER A 460 28.30 5.77 39.49
CA SER A 460 29.16 6.81 40.09
C SER A 460 28.41 8.05 40.56
N PHE A 461 27.24 8.31 40.02
CA PHE A 461 26.40 9.49 40.28
C PHE A 461 24.94 9.09 40.54
N PRO A 462 24.61 8.37 41.62
CA PRO A 462 23.23 7.99 41.93
C PRO A 462 22.35 9.22 42.07
N ARG A 463 21.15 9.16 41.48
CA ARG A 463 20.15 10.22 41.57
C ARG A 463 19.46 10.21 42.95
N ILE A 464 19.31 11.37 43.52
CA ILE A 464 18.63 11.56 44.79
C ILE A 464 17.32 12.33 44.69
N HIS A 465 17.18 13.19 43.67
CA HIS A 465 15.94 13.93 43.43
C HIS A 465 15.81 14.33 41.97
N GLU A 466 14.56 14.59 41.53
CA GLU A 466 14.24 15.09 40.21
C GLU A 466 13.24 16.27 40.29
N ILE A 467 13.51 17.30 39.49
CA ILE A 467 12.57 18.35 39.15
C ILE A 467 12.12 18.07 37.74
N PRO A 468 10.90 17.55 37.52
CA PRO A 468 10.43 17.12 36.21
C PRO A 468 10.42 18.24 35.18
N PHE A 469 10.38 17.86 33.90
CA PHE A 469 10.21 18.80 32.80
C PHE A 469 8.86 19.53 32.93
N ASP A 470 8.91 20.85 32.74
CA ASP A 470 7.73 21.69 32.69
C ASP A 470 7.72 22.54 31.40
N SER A 471 6.59 22.58 30.72
CA SER A 471 6.45 23.21 29.40
C SER A 471 6.54 24.77 29.45
N GLN A 472 6.27 25.37 30.60
CA GLN A 472 6.43 26.81 30.76
C GLN A 472 7.89 27.17 31.07
N ARG A 473 8.55 26.40 31.96
CA ARG A 473 9.98 26.55 32.28
C ARG A 473 10.88 26.03 31.15
N LYS A 474 10.39 25.10 30.32
CA LYS A 474 11.07 24.42 29.21
C LYS A 474 12.40 23.74 29.58
N ARG A 475 12.52 23.27 30.80
CA ARG A 475 13.71 22.59 31.34
C ARG A 475 13.36 21.59 32.43
N MET A 476 14.28 20.70 32.71
CA MET A 476 14.25 19.76 33.83
C MET A 476 15.59 19.73 34.53
N ALA A 477 15.60 19.32 35.81
CA ALA A 477 16.81 19.16 36.58
C ALA A 477 16.81 17.82 37.36
N THR A 478 17.99 17.23 37.52
CA THR A 478 18.19 16.04 38.35
C THR A 478 19.34 16.29 39.31
N ILE A 479 19.19 15.85 40.58
CA ILE A 479 20.18 16.04 41.62
C ILE A 479 20.85 14.71 41.90
N HIS A 480 22.18 14.72 41.96
CA HIS A 480 23.01 13.53 42.12
C HIS A 480 24.01 13.69 43.26
N LEU A 481 24.39 12.57 43.87
CA LEU A 481 25.42 12.49 44.90
C LEU A 481 26.57 11.58 44.41
N PRO A 482 27.81 12.08 44.18
CA PRO A 482 28.93 11.26 43.77
C PRO A 482 29.22 10.09 44.74
N ALA A 483 29.31 8.86 44.22
CA ALA A 483 29.45 7.64 45.01
C ALA A 483 30.72 7.59 45.89
N LYS A 484 31.81 8.22 45.44
CA LYS A 484 33.07 8.32 46.20
C LYS A 484 32.92 9.01 47.58
N HIS A 485 31.83 9.73 47.79
CA HIS A 485 31.52 10.43 49.03
C HIS A 485 30.48 9.69 49.88
N GLN A 486 29.81 8.68 49.34
CA GLN A 486 28.86 7.84 50.14
C GLN A 486 29.56 6.87 51.09
N THR A 487 30.76 6.40 50.76
CA THR A 487 31.50 5.39 51.55
C THR A 487 32.28 5.96 52.73
N ILE A 488 32.45 7.29 52.81
CA ILE A 488 33.34 7.90 53.81
C ILE A 488 32.61 8.54 54.99
N SER A 489 31.29 8.75 54.92
CA SER A 489 30.58 9.51 55.93
C SER A 489 29.18 9.02 56.21
N HIS A 490 28.96 8.54 57.44
CA HIS A 490 27.64 8.32 58.02
C HIS A 490 26.99 9.65 58.50
N ASN A 491 27.64 10.78 58.26
CA ASN A 491 27.18 12.10 58.73
C ASN A 491 26.40 12.81 57.64
N LYS A 492 25.12 13.15 57.90
CA LYS A 492 24.22 13.87 56.99
C LYS A 492 24.85 15.15 56.44
N GLU A 493 25.66 15.87 57.25
CA GLU A 493 26.32 17.11 56.88
C GLU A 493 27.39 16.95 55.77
N ALA A 494 28.14 15.84 55.78
CA ALA A 494 29.15 15.54 54.77
C ALA A 494 28.52 15.11 53.43
N LEU A 495 27.35 14.48 53.43
CA LEU A 495 26.56 14.14 52.27
C LEU A 495 25.99 15.40 51.56
N LEU A 496 25.73 16.48 52.29
CA LEU A 496 25.22 17.73 51.76
C LEU A 496 26.27 18.53 50.97
N LYS A 497 27.58 18.33 51.22
CA LYS A 497 28.69 19.10 50.64
C LYS A 497 28.99 18.90 49.17
N ASN A 498 28.57 17.77 48.56
CA ASN A 498 29.05 17.34 47.23
C ASN A 498 27.94 17.05 46.24
N ARG A 499 26.72 17.58 46.45
CA ARG A 499 25.60 17.38 45.55
C ARG A 499 25.77 18.21 44.27
N VAL A 500 25.47 17.59 43.13
CA VAL A 500 25.48 18.23 41.80
C VAL A 500 24.09 18.15 41.17
N ALA A 501 23.58 19.26 40.73
CA ALA A 501 22.41 19.32 39.87
C ALA A 501 22.84 19.40 38.42
N TYR A 502 22.22 18.57 37.55
CA TYR A 502 22.34 18.62 36.10
C TYR A 502 21.03 19.10 35.52
N ILE A 503 21.10 20.07 34.65
CA ILE A 503 19.96 20.75 34.03
C ILE A 503 20.05 20.63 32.51
N LYS A 504 18.94 20.28 31.86
CA LYS A 504 18.80 20.35 30.40
C LYS A 504 17.51 21.05 30.02
N GLY A 505 17.52 21.79 28.91
CA GLY A 505 16.34 22.51 28.46
C GLY A 505 16.56 23.34 27.20
N ALA A 506 15.63 24.22 26.92
CA ALA A 506 15.72 25.12 25.80
C ALA A 506 16.92 26.08 25.96
N PRO A 507 17.70 26.32 24.89
CA PRO A 507 18.97 27.02 24.98
C PRO A 507 18.89 28.37 25.63
N LYS A 508 17.92 29.21 25.25
CA LYS A 508 17.75 30.53 25.79
C LYS A 508 17.42 30.48 27.29
N GLU A 509 16.46 29.67 27.68
CA GLU A 509 15.95 29.59 29.06
C GLU A 509 17.02 29.02 30.02
N VAL A 510 17.88 28.11 29.53
CA VAL A 510 18.99 27.58 30.35
C VAL A 510 20.15 28.58 30.43
N LEU A 511 20.52 29.20 29.29
CA LEU A 511 21.63 30.14 29.19
C LEU A 511 21.39 31.38 30.03
N ASP A 512 20.13 31.89 30.10
CA ASP A 512 19.75 33.02 30.91
C ASP A 512 20.00 32.81 32.43
N LEU A 513 20.01 31.55 32.89
CA LEU A 513 20.27 31.16 34.27
C LEU A 513 21.76 30.81 34.55
N CYS A 514 22.59 30.83 33.52
CA CYS A 514 24.03 30.53 33.65
C CYS A 514 24.80 31.80 34.06
N GLU A 515 25.62 31.73 35.14
CA GLU A 515 26.56 32.81 35.52
C GLU A 515 27.95 32.53 34.91
N SER A 516 28.28 31.26 34.68
CA SER A 516 29.60 30.87 34.21
C SER A 516 29.53 29.77 33.10
N ILE A 517 30.64 29.54 32.44
CA ILE A 517 30.87 28.55 31.42
C ILE A 517 32.08 27.69 31.79
N LEU A 518 32.01 26.37 31.54
CA LEU A 518 33.13 25.46 31.74
C LEU A 518 34.06 25.47 30.54
N SER A 519 35.28 26.00 30.67
CA SER A 519 36.25 26.08 29.57
C SER A 519 37.66 25.65 30.02
N GLY A 520 38.25 24.68 29.36
CA GLY A 520 39.57 24.12 29.69
C GLY A 520 39.60 23.51 31.12
N GLY A 521 38.49 22.96 31.61
CA GLY A 521 38.36 22.44 32.96
C GLY A 521 38.17 23.48 34.07
N ASN A 522 38.14 24.79 33.72
CA ASN A 522 37.94 25.88 34.64
C ASN A 522 36.58 26.54 34.46
N GLU A 523 36.02 27.00 35.55
CA GLU A 523 34.79 27.81 35.57
C GLU A 523 35.13 29.28 35.30
N ILE A 524 34.55 29.86 34.25
CA ILE A 524 34.81 31.23 33.79
C ILE A 524 33.50 31.98 33.77
N ILE A 525 33.47 33.21 34.25
CA ILE A 525 32.28 34.07 34.21
C ILE A 525 31.89 34.27 32.74
N LEU A 526 30.61 34.09 32.45
CA LEU A 526 30.03 34.18 31.11
C LEU A 526 29.66 35.64 30.77
N SER A 527 30.34 36.23 29.77
CA SER A 527 30.08 37.59 29.31
C SER A 527 28.81 37.66 28.41
N LEU A 528 28.30 38.90 28.20
CA LEU A 528 27.19 39.10 27.27
C LEU A 528 27.54 38.75 25.83
N GLU A 529 28.75 39.03 25.39
CA GLU A 529 29.26 38.71 24.06
C GLU A 529 29.33 37.19 23.82
N GLU A 530 29.78 36.44 24.83
CA GLU A 530 29.85 34.99 24.76
C GLU A 530 28.44 34.36 24.70
N ARG A 531 27.45 34.96 25.42
CA ARG A 531 26.04 34.49 25.33
C ARG A 531 25.48 34.68 23.91
N GLU A 532 25.76 35.84 23.30
CA GLU A 532 25.32 36.10 21.93
C GLU A 532 25.94 35.14 20.92
N GLU A 533 27.23 34.83 21.08
CA GLU A 533 27.90 33.85 20.20
C GLU A 533 27.31 32.42 20.37
N ILE A 534 27.02 31.98 21.60
CA ILE A 534 26.34 30.70 21.84
C ILE A 534 24.96 30.70 21.19
N MET A 535 24.21 31.80 21.28
CA MET A 535 22.90 31.90 20.64
C MET A 535 23.00 31.94 19.11
N LYS A 536 24.03 32.50 18.51
CA LYS A 536 24.29 32.42 17.06
C LYS A 536 24.50 30.98 16.61
N VAL A 537 25.22 30.19 17.40
CA VAL A 537 25.37 28.74 17.12
C VAL A 537 24.05 28.00 17.24
N ASN A 538 23.25 28.29 18.28
CA ASN A 538 21.90 27.77 18.39
C ASN A 538 21.05 28.09 17.15
N ASP A 539 21.07 29.35 16.71
CA ASP A 539 20.32 29.80 15.53
C ASP A 539 20.80 29.14 14.24
N LYS A 540 22.12 28.90 14.12
CA LYS A 540 22.68 28.12 13.02
C LYS A 540 22.10 26.71 13.00
N PHE A 541 22.14 25.99 14.11
CA PHE A 541 21.59 24.65 14.24
C PHE A 541 20.07 24.64 13.98
N ALA A 542 19.36 25.63 14.48
CA ALA A 542 17.91 25.76 14.25
C ALA A 542 17.58 25.98 12.76
N ARG A 543 18.37 26.78 12.02
CA ARG A 543 18.21 26.97 10.57
C ARG A 543 18.53 25.69 9.79
N GLU A 544 19.40 24.84 10.30
CA GLU A 544 19.69 23.50 9.75
C GLU A 544 18.59 22.48 10.07
N GLY A 545 17.52 22.91 10.79
CA GLY A 545 16.38 22.05 11.16
C GLY A 545 16.65 21.16 12.36
N LEU A 546 17.67 21.46 13.15
CA LEU A 546 18.02 20.69 14.34
C LEU A 546 17.28 21.21 15.56
N ARG A 547 16.80 20.32 16.40
CA ARG A 547 16.34 20.62 17.75
C ARG A 547 17.54 20.75 18.66
N VAL A 548 17.66 21.84 19.38
CA VAL A 548 18.83 22.12 20.24
C VAL A 548 18.42 22.04 21.71
N LEU A 549 19.23 21.37 22.51
CA LEU A 549 19.17 21.37 23.97
C LEU A 549 20.45 22.01 24.52
N ALA A 550 20.30 22.87 25.48
CA ALA A 550 21.40 23.33 26.34
C ALA A 550 21.52 22.43 27.58
N VAL A 551 22.75 22.18 27.97
CA VAL A 551 23.07 21.39 29.18
C VAL A 551 23.90 22.28 30.11
N ALA A 552 23.54 22.26 31.39
CA ALA A 552 24.24 23.00 32.45
C ALA A 552 24.38 22.16 33.72
N GLN A 553 25.25 22.55 34.60
CA GLN A 553 25.38 21.95 35.93
C GLN A 553 25.47 23.01 37.01
N ARG A 554 25.21 22.60 38.26
CA ARG A 554 25.43 23.40 39.46
C ARG A 554 25.88 22.54 40.62
N ARG A 555 26.90 22.97 41.35
CA ARG A 555 27.24 22.44 42.68
C ARG A 555 26.30 23.08 43.69
N LEU A 556 25.51 22.26 44.38
CA LEU A 556 24.53 22.75 45.34
C LEU A 556 25.18 23.08 46.69
N PRO A 557 24.98 24.30 47.22
CA PRO A 557 25.48 24.66 48.56
C PRO A 557 24.77 23.84 49.65
N GLU A 558 25.43 23.71 50.80
CA GLU A 558 24.90 22.96 51.94
C GLU A 558 23.56 23.50 52.45
N SER A 559 23.32 24.79 52.30
CA SER A 559 22.14 25.51 52.76
C SER A 559 20.85 25.10 52.04
N ILE A 560 20.92 24.44 50.87
CA ILE A 560 19.74 23.99 50.14
C ILE A 560 19.29 22.65 50.71
N VAL A 561 18.18 22.64 51.44
CA VAL A 561 17.56 21.43 51.99
C VAL A 561 16.35 21.00 51.17
N GLU A 562 15.63 21.97 50.61
CA GLU A 562 14.46 21.74 49.76
C GLU A 562 14.80 21.95 48.28
N TYR A 563 14.49 20.95 47.43
CA TYR A 563 14.79 21.00 45.99
C TYR A 563 13.58 21.51 45.19
N THR A 564 13.54 22.84 45.01
CA THR A 564 12.55 23.51 44.17
C THR A 564 13.22 24.09 42.92
N PRO A 565 12.47 24.43 41.86
CA PRO A 565 13.03 25.13 40.70
C PRO A 565 13.81 26.37 41.09
N ASP A 566 13.28 27.19 42.02
CA ASP A 566 13.88 28.47 42.44
C ASP A 566 15.17 28.29 43.23
N THR A 567 15.30 27.17 43.95
CA THR A 567 16.50 26.93 44.77
C THR A 567 17.60 26.20 44.00
N VAL A 568 17.25 25.42 42.94
CA VAL A 568 18.19 24.57 42.23
C VAL A 568 18.61 25.18 40.89
N GLU A 569 17.67 25.81 40.16
CA GLU A 569 17.86 26.24 38.76
C GLU A 569 18.32 27.72 38.72
N GLU A 570 19.32 28.11 39.47
CA GLU A 570 19.98 29.42 39.45
C GLU A 570 21.50 29.25 39.48
N LYS A 571 22.25 30.25 39.04
CA LYS A 571 23.72 30.31 39.09
C LYS A 571 24.36 29.07 38.44
N LEU A 572 23.91 28.77 37.23
CA LEU A 572 24.32 27.56 36.53
C LEU A 572 25.67 27.74 35.81
N ILE A 573 26.39 26.65 35.62
CA ILE A 573 27.60 26.54 34.80
C ILE A 573 27.19 25.96 33.47
N PHE A 574 27.35 26.70 32.36
CA PHE A 574 27.03 26.23 31.03
C PHE A 574 28.05 25.21 30.55
N LEU A 575 27.58 24.06 30.02
CA LEU A 575 28.42 22.94 29.56
C LEU A 575 28.48 22.83 28.04
N GLY A 576 27.38 23.14 27.34
CA GLY A 576 27.34 23.06 25.88
C GLY A 576 25.94 22.90 25.30
N LEU A 577 25.89 22.75 23.97
CA LEU A 577 24.68 22.50 23.20
C LEU A 577 24.71 21.11 22.58
N ILE A 578 23.57 20.48 22.53
CA ILE A 578 23.34 19.19 21.85
C ILE A 578 22.25 19.41 20.80
N ALA A 579 22.60 19.23 19.54
CA ALA A 579 21.70 19.41 18.41
C ALA A 579 21.34 18.06 17.78
N MET A 580 20.04 17.83 17.62
CA MET A 580 19.47 16.55 17.20
C MET A 580 18.35 16.74 16.19
N MET A 581 18.08 15.70 15.42
CA MET A 581 16.97 15.64 14.48
C MET A 581 16.47 14.20 14.31
N ASP A 582 15.26 14.09 13.82
CA ASP A 582 14.75 12.84 13.26
C ASP A 582 15.23 12.76 11.79
N PRO A 583 16.17 11.86 11.44
CA PRO A 583 16.78 11.84 10.12
C PRO A 583 15.82 11.32 9.05
N PRO A 584 15.92 11.84 7.82
CA PRO A 584 15.17 11.26 6.70
C PRO A 584 15.63 9.83 6.44
N ARG A 585 14.71 8.99 5.95
CA ARG A 585 15.05 7.63 5.51
C ARG A 585 15.96 7.70 4.28
N PRO A 586 16.98 6.83 4.14
CA PRO A 586 17.94 6.89 3.03
C PRO A 586 17.30 6.83 1.64
N GLU A 587 16.23 6.06 1.49
CA GLU A 587 15.56 5.79 0.21
C GLU A 587 14.65 6.93 -0.25
N VAL A 588 14.31 7.85 0.64
CA VAL A 588 13.29 8.88 0.37
C VAL A 588 13.75 9.88 -0.68
N ALA A 589 15.02 10.29 -0.67
CA ALA A 589 15.54 11.25 -1.65
C ALA A 589 15.41 10.71 -3.09
N ASP A 590 15.77 9.44 -3.31
CA ASP A 590 15.64 8.78 -4.61
C ASP A 590 14.16 8.60 -5.00
N ALA A 591 13.29 8.33 -4.04
CA ALA A 591 11.85 8.20 -4.26
C ALA A 591 11.23 9.55 -4.65
N VAL A 592 11.62 10.64 -4.00
CA VAL A 592 11.20 12.02 -4.34
C VAL A 592 11.66 12.38 -5.75
N GLU A 593 12.90 12.08 -6.12
CA GLU A 593 13.41 12.33 -7.49
C GLU A 593 12.61 11.55 -8.55
N LYS A 594 12.27 10.30 -8.27
CA LYS A 594 11.37 9.50 -9.14
C LYS A 594 9.98 10.14 -9.26
N CYS A 595 9.42 10.69 -8.18
CA CYS A 595 8.15 11.40 -8.25
C CYS A 595 8.24 12.63 -9.16
N HIS A 596 9.28 13.44 -9.03
CA HIS A 596 9.48 14.61 -9.88
C HIS A 596 9.60 14.24 -11.36
N THR A 597 10.43 13.24 -11.68
CA THR A 597 10.58 12.75 -13.06
C THR A 597 9.28 12.16 -13.60
N ALA A 598 8.44 11.60 -12.73
CA ALA A 598 7.13 11.06 -13.04
C ALA A 598 6.02 12.11 -13.14
N GLY A 599 6.32 13.40 -12.94
CA GLY A 599 5.34 14.48 -12.93
C GLY A 599 4.38 14.43 -11.73
N ILE A 600 4.83 13.88 -10.60
CA ILE A 600 4.05 13.78 -9.36
C ILE A 600 4.58 14.84 -8.39
N ARG A 601 3.69 15.69 -7.89
CA ARG A 601 4.02 16.69 -6.89
C ARG A 601 3.97 16.07 -5.49
N ILE A 602 4.85 16.54 -4.61
CA ILE A 602 4.83 16.14 -3.20
C ILE A 602 4.61 17.38 -2.36
N ILE A 603 3.62 17.33 -1.47
CA ILE A 603 3.28 18.40 -0.53
C ILE A 603 3.48 17.86 0.88
N MET A 604 4.37 18.48 1.64
CA MET A 604 4.57 18.13 3.05
C MET A 604 3.53 18.84 3.91
N ILE A 605 2.85 18.06 4.77
CA ILE A 605 1.86 18.59 5.73
C ILE A 605 2.24 18.02 7.11
N THR A 606 2.71 18.90 8.02
CA THR A 606 3.25 18.44 9.31
C THR A 606 2.81 19.32 10.48
N GLY A 607 2.78 18.72 11.68
CA GLY A 607 2.63 19.43 12.95
C GLY A 607 3.90 20.19 13.39
N ASP A 608 5.03 19.98 12.73
CA ASP A 608 6.31 20.57 13.08
C ASP A 608 6.43 22.06 12.73
N TYR A 609 7.49 22.68 13.26
CA TYR A 609 7.85 24.05 12.96
C TYR A 609 8.30 24.21 11.49
N GLY A 610 7.91 25.31 10.84
CA GLY A 610 8.12 25.53 9.41
C GLY A 610 9.57 25.41 8.94
N LEU A 611 10.54 25.97 9.68
CA LEU A 611 11.95 25.90 9.30
C LEU A 611 12.52 24.48 9.40
N THR A 612 12.05 23.67 10.36
CA THR A 612 12.42 22.25 10.45
C THR A 612 11.87 21.47 9.27
N ALA A 613 10.61 21.71 8.91
CA ALA A 613 9.94 21.09 7.77
C ALA A 613 10.65 21.47 6.45
N GLU A 614 11.00 22.74 6.27
CA GLU A 614 11.75 23.24 5.10
C GLU A 614 13.13 22.60 4.99
N SER A 615 13.89 22.55 6.08
CA SER A 615 15.23 21.95 6.09
C SER A 615 15.19 20.50 5.61
N ILE A 616 14.24 19.69 6.11
CA ILE A 616 14.07 18.30 5.68
C ILE A 616 13.58 18.24 4.25
N ALA A 617 12.59 19.04 3.85
CA ALA A 617 12.06 19.06 2.49
C ALA A 617 13.12 19.40 1.44
N ARG A 618 14.04 20.34 1.75
CA ARG A 618 15.21 20.63 0.91
C ARG A 618 16.21 19.49 0.83
N ARG A 619 16.52 18.88 1.98
CA ARG A 619 17.48 17.76 2.07
C ARG A 619 17.07 16.55 1.24
N ILE A 620 15.77 16.25 1.20
CA ILE A 620 15.20 15.12 0.44
C ILE A 620 14.72 15.51 -0.96
N GLY A 621 14.83 16.80 -1.34
CA GLY A 621 14.53 17.27 -2.69
C GLY A 621 13.07 17.55 -2.99
N ILE A 622 12.18 17.58 -1.99
CA ILE A 622 10.77 18.00 -2.17
C ILE A 622 10.71 19.45 -2.62
N VAL A 623 11.54 20.31 -2.00
CA VAL A 623 11.68 21.72 -2.34
C VAL A 623 12.96 21.94 -3.13
N ARG A 624 12.82 22.55 -4.31
CA ARG A 624 13.92 22.87 -5.22
C ARG A 624 14.12 24.39 -5.39
N GLY A 625 13.05 25.15 -5.22
CA GLY A 625 13.07 26.61 -5.30
C GLY A 625 13.83 27.26 -4.15
N SER A 626 14.29 28.51 -4.34
CA SER A 626 15.00 29.27 -3.31
C SER A 626 14.13 29.64 -2.12
N ASN A 627 12.83 29.95 -2.37
CA ASN A 627 11.87 30.42 -1.36
C ASN A 627 10.56 29.64 -1.48
N PRO A 628 10.42 28.45 -0.85
CA PRO A 628 9.14 27.76 -0.82
C PRO A 628 8.17 28.55 0.05
N ARG A 629 6.89 28.48 -0.28
CA ARG A 629 5.84 29.09 0.54
C ARG A 629 5.57 28.18 1.74
N ILE A 630 5.85 28.68 2.94
CA ILE A 630 5.50 27.98 4.19
C ILE A 630 4.19 28.59 4.70
N ILE A 631 3.15 27.78 4.81
CA ILE A 631 1.84 28.19 5.33
C ILE A 631 1.64 27.51 6.67
N THR A 632 1.46 28.34 7.70
CA THR A 632 1.15 27.84 9.05
C THR A 632 -0.32 27.50 9.20
N GLY A 633 -0.68 26.67 10.19
CA GLY A 633 -2.07 26.34 10.48
C GLY A 633 -2.92 27.59 10.77
N PHE A 634 -2.33 28.60 11.42
CA PHE A 634 -3.00 29.89 11.67
C PHE A 634 -3.30 30.64 10.36
N GLU A 635 -2.33 30.75 9.46
CA GLU A 635 -2.53 31.37 8.14
C GLU A 635 -3.57 30.62 7.31
N LEU A 636 -3.48 29.28 7.30
CA LEU A 636 -4.41 28.41 6.58
C LEU A 636 -5.86 28.59 7.06
N ASN A 637 -6.08 28.75 8.36
CA ASN A 637 -7.41 29.03 8.92
C ASN A 637 -7.99 30.39 8.48
N ASN A 638 -7.14 31.36 8.20
CA ASN A 638 -7.54 32.70 7.75
C ASN A 638 -7.67 32.83 6.22
N MET A 639 -7.18 31.84 5.45
CA MET A 639 -7.34 31.82 4.00
C MET A 639 -8.74 31.38 3.62
N ASN A 640 -9.30 31.97 2.58
CA ASN A 640 -10.46 31.41 1.89
C ASN A 640 -10.03 30.31 0.88
N ASP A 641 -10.99 29.58 0.31
CA ASP A 641 -10.70 28.43 -0.55
C ASP A 641 -10.02 28.83 -1.87
N ASP A 642 -10.32 30.00 -2.41
CA ASP A 642 -9.67 30.50 -3.63
C ASP A 642 -8.20 30.86 -3.38
N GLN A 643 -7.91 31.50 -2.23
CA GLN A 643 -6.53 31.77 -1.81
C GLN A 643 -5.74 30.51 -1.57
N LEU A 644 -6.36 29.48 -0.99
CA LEU A 644 -5.74 28.19 -0.81
C LEU A 644 -5.46 27.50 -2.16
N LYS A 645 -6.43 27.51 -3.08
CA LYS A 645 -6.26 26.93 -4.43
C LYS A 645 -5.15 27.65 -5.21
N GLU A 646 -5.01 28.97 -5.06
CA GLU A 646 -3.90 29.71 -5.68
C GLU A 646 -2.55 29.35 -5.07
N ALA A 647 -2.47 29.28 -3.73
CA ALA A 647 -1.25 28.86 -3.02
C ALA A 647 -0.80 27.45 -3.38
N LEU A 648 -1.75 26.55 -3.66
CA LEU A 648 -1.48 25.16 -4.04
C LEU A 648 -0.90 25.01 -5.46
N LYS A 649 -0.81 26.06 -6.26
CA LYS A 649 -0.15 26.01 -7.59
C LYS A 649 1.38 26.03 -7.47
N ASP A 650 1.93 26.60 -6.40
CA ASP A 650 3.35 26.76 -6.13
C ASP A 650 3.92 25.64 -5.27
N GLU A 651 5.26 25.64 -5.02
CA GLU A 651 5.89 24.81 -4.00
C GLU A 651 5.47 25.28 -2.61
N VAL A 652 4.72 24.45 -1.89
CA VAL A 652 4.15 24.80 -0.59
C VAL A 652 4.43 23.72 0.45
N ILE A 653 4.73 24.16 1.68
CA ILE A 653 4.83 23.34 2.89
C ILE A 653 3.77 23.84 3.88
N PHE A 654 3.00 22.93 4.44
CA PHE A 654 2.07 23.22 5.52
C PHE A 654 2.68 22.82 6.85
N ALA A 655 2.86 23.78 7.76
CA ALA A 655 3.52 23.62 9.04
C ALA A 655 2.59 23.95 10.22
N ARG A 656 2.71 23.22 11.35
CA ARG A 656 1.83 23.40 12.54
C ARG A 656 0.35 23.30 12.19
N VAL A 657 0.00 22.34 11.36
CA VAL A 657 -1.34 22.18 10.81
C VAL A 657 -2.16 21.22 11.67
N ALA A 658 -3.38 21.65 12.02
CA ALA A 658 -4.34 20.80 12.70
C ALA A 658 -4.95 19.78 11.70
N PRO A 659 -5.45 18.63 12.18
CA PRO A 659 -5.99 17.54 11.34
C PRO A 659 -7.12 17.97 10.39
N GLU A 660 -8.00 18.85 10.84
CA GLU A 660 -9.11 19.38 10.01
C GLU A 660 -8.58 20.11 8.78
N ASN A 661 -7.46 20.78 8.91
CA ASN A 661 -6.81 21.51 7.82
C ASN A 661 -6.21 20.56 6.76
N LYS A 662 -5.76 19.37 7.17
CA LYS A 662 -5.29 18.34 6.25
C LYS A 662 -6.40 17.91 5.28
N LEU A 663 -7.62 17.72 5.81
CA LEU A 663 -8.80 17.43 5.00
C LEU A 663 -9.12 18.56 4.01
N ARG A 664 -9.01 19.81 4.44
CA ARG A 664 -9.28 20.99 3.61
C ARG A 664 -8.30 21.11 2.44
N VAL A 665 -7.00 20.90 2.69
CA VAL A 665 -5.95 20.87 1.64
C VAL A 665 -6.23 19.79 0.62
N VAL A 666 -6.60 18.58 1.06
CA VAL A 666 -6.94 17.45 0.18
C VAL A 666 -8.13 17.79 -0.71
N SER A 667 -9.20 18.36 -0.13
CA SER A 667 -10.40 18.75 -0.89
C SER A 667 -10.07 19.81 -1.95
N ALA A 668 -9.30 20.86 -1.58
CA ALA A 668 -8.89 21.90 -2.51
C ALA A 668 -8.04 21.37 -3.68
N LEU A 669 -7.15 20.39 -3.43
CA LEU A 669 -6.37 19.73 -4.49
C LEU A 669 -7.26 18.90 -5.42
N GLN A 670 -8.26 18.19 -4.88
CA GLN A 670 -9.23 17.43 -5.68
C GLN A 670 -10.09 18.36 -6.54
N ASP A 671 -10.51 19.49 -6.01
CA ASP A 671 -11.26 20.52 -6.76
C ASP A 671 -10.44 21.10 -7.93
N LEU A 672 -9.10 21.16 -7.79
CA LEU A 672 -8.18 21.52 -8.87
C LEU A 672 -7.97 20.39 -9.89
N GLY A 673 -8.69 19.28 -9.77
CA GLY A 673 -8.61 18.13 -10.69
C GLY A 673 -7.44 17.18 -10.41
N ASN A 674 -6.79 17.29 -9.26
CA ASN A 674 -5.69 16.40 -8.89
C ASN A 674 -6.19 15.07 -8.34
N ILE A 675 -5.43 14.01 -8.61
CA ILE A 675 -5.59 12.69 -7.97
C ILE A 675 -4.63 12.65 -6.79
N VAL A 676 -5.20 12.71 -5.60
CA VAL A 676 -4.45 12.94 -4.36
C VAL A 676 -4.26 11.63 -3.59
N ALA A 677 -3.00 11.30 -3.29
CA ALA A 677 -2.63 10.30 -2.29
C ALA A 677 -2.30 11.04 -0.97
N VAL A 678 -2.75 10.51 0.16
CA VAL A 678 -2.49 11.11 1.49
C VAL A 678 -1.91 10.05 2.41
N THR A 679 -0.84 10.38 3.14
CA THR A 679 -0.31 9.53 4.21
C THR A 679 -0.80 9.97 5.58
N GLY A 680 -0.96 9.02 6.49
CA GLY A 680 -1.28 9.29 7.89
C GLY A 680 -1.11 8.05 8.76
N ASP A 681 -0.89 8.27 10.06
CA ASP A 681 -0.71 7.22 11.06
C ASP A 681 -1.67 7.36 12.26
N GLY A 682 -2.19 8.55 12.50
CA GLY A 682 -3.05 8.85 13.65
C GLY A 682 -4.54 8.74 13.37
N VAL A 683 -5.33 8.71 14.45
CA VAL A 683 -6.81 8.83 14.42
C VAL A 683 -7.23 10.09 13.70
N ASN A 684 -6.48 11.15 13.91
CA ASN A 684 -6.71 12.49 13.36
C ASN A 684 -6.55 12.56 11.84
N ASP A 685 -5.83 11.62 11.24
CA ASP A 685 -5.64 11.53 9.78
C ASP A 685 -6.78 10.81 9.07
N ALA A 686 -7.57 10.02 9.78
CA ALA A 686 -8.60 9.15 9.20
C ALA A 686 -9.59 9.89 8.29
N PRO A 687 -10.09 11.11 8.61
CA PRO A 687 -10.96 11.85 7.70
C PRO A 687 -10.26 12.21 6.37
N ALA A 688 -8.99 12.62 6.41
CA ALA A 688 -8.21 12.96 5.23
C ALA A 688 -7.87 11.70 4.40
N LEU A 689 -7.51 10.59 5.06
CA LEU A 689 -7.27 9.28 4.43
C LEU A 689 -8.51 8.76 3.70
N LYS A 690 -9.70 8.90 4.30
CA LYS A 690 -10.98 8.48 3.71
C LYS A 690 -11.41 9.39 2.56
N LYS A 691 -11.14 10.69 2.63
CA LYS A 691 -11.48 11.67 1.59
C LYS A 691 -10.58 11.59 0.38
N ALA A 692 -9.31 11.27 0.57
CA ALA A 692 -8.32 11.17 -0.51
C ALA A 692 -8.72 10.14 -1.57
N ASN A 693 -8.26 10.32 -2.81
CA ASN A 693 -8.41 9.28 -3.83
C ASN A 693 -7.67 8.00 -3.42
N ILE A 694 -6.52 8.15 -2.75
CA ILE A 694 -5.75 7.08 -2.14
C ILE A 694 -5.36 7.47 -0.72
N GLY A 695 -5.98 6.89 0.29
CA GLY A 695 -5.50 6.95 1.67
C GLY A 695 -4.43 5.89 1.91
N VAL A 696 -3.31 6.28 2.50
CA VAL A 696 -2.15 5.44 2.79
C VAL A 696 -1.87 5.47 4.29
N ALA A 697 -2.06 4.34 4.97
CA ALA A 697 -1.77 4.23 6.40
C ALA A 697 -0.43 3.54 6.65
N MET A 698 0.20 3.90 7.76
CA MET A 698 1.38 3.20 8.27
C MET A 698 0.96 1.85 8.88
N GLY A 699 1.74 0.81 8.62
CA GLY A 699 1.43 -0.56 9.07
C GLY A 699 1.98 -0.88 10.45
N LEU A 700 3.17 -0.34 10.77
CA LEU A 700 3.85 -0.57 12.05
C LEU A 700 3.39 0.43 13.11
N THR A 701 3.47 1.74 12.80
CA THR A 701 3.16 2.82 13.74
C THR A 701 1.71 3.31 13.65
N GLY A 702 1.01 3.00 12.55
CA GLY A 702 -0.35 3.49 12.31
C GLY A 702 -1.38 2.91 13.27
N SER A 703 -2.30 3.76 13.74
CA SER A 703 -3.48 3.35 14.51
C SER A 703 -4.42 2.49 13.67
N ASP A 704 -5.21 1.64 14.31
CA ASP A 704 -6.17 0.79 13.61
C ASP A 704 -7.22 1.61 12.86
N VAL A 705 -7.60 2.75 13.40
CA VAL A 705 -8.53 3.70 12.76
C VAL A 705 -7.95 4.24 11.45
N ALA A 706 -6.66 4.62 11.44
CA ALA A 706 -5.98 5.06 10.21
C ALA A 706 -5.89 3.92 9.19
N LYS A 707 -5.51 2.71 9.62
CA LYS A 707 -5.46 1.51 8.77
C LYS A 707 -6.83 1.18 8.19
N GLU A 708 -7.91 1.35 8.96
CA GLU A 708 -9.27 1.08 8.49
C GLU A 708 -9.73 2.10 7.45
N ALA A 709 -9.46 3.38 7.65
CA ALA A 709 -9.81 4.46 6.74
C ALA A 709 -9.05 4.41 5.41
N ALA A 710 -7.85 3.83 5.40
CA ALA A 710 -6.96 3.81 4.25
C ALA A 710 -7.34 2.79 3.18
N SER A 711 -6.98 3.07 1.93
CA SER A 711 -7.09 2.16 0.79
C SER A 711 -5.84 1.28 0.62
N MET A 712 -4.70 1.74 1.17
CA MET A 712 -3.40 1.07 1.12
C MET A 712 -2.71 1.16 2.47
N ILE A 713 -1.98 0.11 2.85
CA ILE A 713 -1.19 0.05 4.09
C ILE A 713 0.26 -0.25 3.74
N LEU A 714 1.19 0.53 4.31
CA LEU A 714 2.62 0.30 4.16
C LEU A 714 3.13 -0.59 5.29
N THR A 715 3.57 -1.80 4.98
CA THR A 715 4.05 -2.74 6.01
C THR A 715 5.43 -2.39 6.59
N ASP A 716 6.12 -1.42 6.00
CA ASP A 716 7.44 -0.93 6.39
C ASP A 716 7.47 0.56 6.79
N ASP A 717 6.31 1.22 6.78
CA ASP A 717 6.13 2.66 7.05
C ASP A 717 7.03 3.57 6.19
N ASN A 718 7.39 3.14 4.97
CA ASN A 718 8.36 3.82 4.13
C ASN A 718 7.71 4.51 2.93
N PHE A 719 7.96 5.81 2.76
CA PHE A 719 7.47 6.61 1.62
C PHE A 719 7.87 6.01 0.26
N ALA A 720 9.07 5.41 0.14
CA ALA A 720 9.53 4.80 -1.10
C ALA A 720 8.61 3.67 -1.58
N SER A 721 7.94 2.96 -0.67
CA SER A 721 6.97 1.91 -0.98
C SER A 721 5.70 2.47 -1.65
N ILE A 722 5.32 3.74 -1.39
CA ILE A 722 4.24 4.43 -2.13
C ILE A 722 4.64 4.62 -3.59
N VAL A 723 5.85 5.06 -3.84
CA VAL A 723 6.36 5.33 -5.20
C VAL A 723 6.46 4.02 -6.00
N ASN A 724 6.89 2.95 -5.35
CA ASN A 724 6.89 1.61 -5.93
C ASN A 724 5.47 1.12 -6.26
N ALA A 725 4.48 1.40 -5.40
CA ALA A 725 3.09 1.06 -5.65
C ALA A 725 2.50 1.86 -6.83
N ILE A 726 2.85 3.12 -6.98
CA ILE A 726 2.46 3.95 -8.13
C ILE A 726 3.05 3.38 -9.43
N GLU A 727 4.33 3.00 -9.42
CA GLU A 727 4.99 2.36 -10.56
C GLU A 727 4.27 1.08 -10.98
N GLU A 728 3.95 0.20 -10.02
CA GLU A 728 3.17 -1.02 -10.26
C GLU A 728 1.75 -0.73 -10.75
N GLY A 729 1.06 0.28 -10.20
CA GLY A 729 -0.26 0.71 -10.68
C GLY A 729 -0.25 1.15 -12.14
N ARG A 730 0.77 1.92 -12.54
CA ARG A 730 1.01 2.29 -13.95
C ARG A 730 1.29 1.07 -14.82
N ALA A 731 2.07 0.11 -14.32
CA ALA A 731 2.38 -1.13 -15.03
C ALA A 731 1.15 -1.99 -15.25
N VAL A 732 0.28 -2.14 -14.25
CA VAL A 732 -0.96 -2.91 -14.37
C VAL A 732 -1.85 -2.34 -15.47
N TYR A 733 -2.05 -1.02 -15.50
CA TYR A 733 -2.83 -0.37 -16.58
C TYR A 733 -2.19 -0.59 -17.95
N ALA A 734 -0.88 -0.41 -18.07
CA ALA A 734 -0.15 -0.64 -19.32
C ALA A 734 -0.29 -2.10 -19.78
N ASN A 735 -0.22 -3.06 -18.85
CA ASN A 735 -0.35 -4.47 -19.16
C ASN A 735 -1.77 -4.84 -19.62
N ILE A 736 -2.80 -4.22 -19.00
CA ILE A 736 -4.18 -4.36 -19.46
C ILE A 736 -4.31 -3.88 -20.91
N LYS A 737 -3.74 -2.74 -21.25
CA LYS A 737 -3.74 -2.23 -22.64
C LYS A 737 -2.99 -3.17 -23.59
N LYS A 738 -1.88 -3.78 -23.17
CA LYS A 738 -1.08 -4.72 -23.96
C LYS A 738 -1.89 -5.97 -24.34
N PHE A 739 -2.45 -6.67 -23.35
CA PHE A 739 -3.21 -7.88 -23.65
C PHE A 739 -4.53 -7.59 -24.38
N THR A 740 -5.18 -6.46 -24.09
CA THR A 740 -6.36 -6.03 -24.85
C THR A 740 -6.01 -5.78 -26.33
N THR A 741 -4.87 -5.13 -26.59
CA THR A 741 -4.39 -4.94 -27.99
C THR A 741 -4.03 -6.27 -28.63
N TYR A 742 -3.44 -7.21 -27.88
CA TYR A 742 -3.10 -8.55 -28.34
C TYR A 742 -4.34 -9.30 -28.83
N ILE A 743 -5.39 -9.34 -28.01
CA ILE A 743 -6.67 -10.01 -28.34
C ILE A 743 -7.34 -9.33 -29.55
N PHE A 744 -7.42 -7.99 -29.57
CA PHE A 744 -8.04 -7.31 -30.72
C PHE A 744 -7.26 -7.45 -32.03
N THR A 745 -5.97 -7.75 -31.95
CA THR A 745 -5.17 -8.03 -33.15
C THR A 745 -5.58 -9.39 -33.77
N SER A 746 -5.84 -10.41 -32.95
CA SER A 746 -6.24 -11.76 -33.44
C SER A 746 -7.61 -11.79 -34.09
N ASN A 747 -8.52 -10.87 -33.73
CA ASN A 747 -9.85 -10.81 -34.35
C ASN A 747 -9.81 -10.46 -35.86
N ALA A 748 -8.75 -9.80 -36.34
CA ALA A 748 -8.65 -9.43 -37.77
C ALA A 748 -8.41 -10.64 -38.67
N PRO A 749 -7.40 -11.53 -38.44
CA PRO A 749 -7.21 -12.73 -39.27
C PRO A 749 -8.37 -13.73 -39.14
N GLU A 750 -9.14 -13.68 -38.05
CA GLU A 750 -10.34 -14.50 -37.90
C GLU A 750 -11.49 -14.00 -38.74
N ALA A 751 -11.68 -12.69 -38.88
CA ALA A 751 -12.78 -12.08 -39.62
C ALA A 751 -12.51 -12.00 -41.14
N ILE A 752 -11.28 -11.70 -41.57
CA ILE A 752 -10.95 -11.48 -43.00
C ILE A 752 -11.28 -12.68 -43.91
N PRO A 753 -11.04 -13.96 -43.53
CA PRO A 753 -11.45 -15.10 -44.33
C PRO A 753 -12.95 -15.14 -44.63
N PHE A 754 -13.80 -14.79 -43.67
CA PHE A 754 -15.25 -14.72 -43.87
C PHE A 754 -15.64 -13.58 -44.77
N ILE A 755 -14.95 -12.44 -44.65
CA ILE A 755 -15.17 -11.28 -45.52
C ILE A 755 -14.82 -11.62 -46.99
N LEU A 756 -13.66 -12.24 -47.21
CA LEU A 756 -13.21 -12.62 -48.55
C LEU A 756 -14.14 -13.68 -49.19
N PHE A 757 -14.58 -14.66 -48.37
CA PHE A 757 -15.56 -15.63 -48.84
C PHE A 757 -16.87 -14.96 -49.31
N ALA A 758 -17.43 -14.05 -48.50
CA ALA A 758 -18.68 -13.38 -48.80
C ALA A 758 -18.57 -12.49 -50.08
N PHE A 759 -17.50 -11.69 -50.15
CA PHE A 759 -17.28 -10.79 -51.33
C PHE A 759 -16.92 -11.54 -52.61
N SER A 760 -16.33 -12.73 -52.50
CA SER A 760 -16.05 -13.58 -53.69
C SER A 760 -17.26 -14.41 -54.09
N ALA A 761 -18.41 -14.27 -53.46
CA ALA A 761 -19.60 -15.10 -53.63
C ALA A 761 -19.26 -16.65 -53.50
N GLY A 762 -18.45 -17.00 -52.55
CA GLY A 762 -18.03 -18.37 -52.23
C GLY A 762 -16.92 -18.93 -53.14
N ARG A 763 -16.40 -18.17 -54.11
CA ARG A 763 -15.32 -18.60 -54.99
C ARG A 763 -13.95 -18.75 -54.32
N ILE A 764 -13.74 -18.04 -53.26
CA ILE A 764 -12.61 -18.25 -52.31
C ILE A 764 -13.15 -19.08 -51.16
N PRO A 765 -12.69 -20.33 -50.93
CA PRO A 765 -13.16 -21.09 -49.80
C PRO A 765 -12.72 -20.47 -48.45
N ILE A 766 -13.46 -20.73 -47.40
CA ILE A 766 -13.18 -20.17 -46.06
C ILE A 766 -11.86 -20.70 -45.55
N ALA A 767 -10.87 -19.81 -45.35
CA ALA A 767 -9.56 -20.25 -44.82
C ALA A 767 -9.58 -20.64 -43.33
N LEU A 768 -10.49 -20.03 -42.54
CA LEU A 768 -10.71 -20.33 -41.12
C LEU A 768 -12.22 -20.49 -40.89
N ASN A 769 -12.64 -21.62 -40.38
CA ASN A 769 -14.03 -21.86 -39.98
C ASN A 769 -14.27 -21.43 -38.53
N VAL A 770 -15.53 -21.49 -38.06
CA VAL A 770 -15.92 -21.11 -36.67
C VAL A 770 -15.15 -21.91 -35.63
N MET A 771 -14.87 -23.18 -35.86
CA MET A 771 -14.13 -24.05 -34.97
C MET A 771 -12.67 -23.62 -34.84
N HIS A 772 -12.07 -23.16 -35.92
CA HIS A 772 -10.72 -22.61 -35.94
C HIS A 772 -10.63 -21.35 -35.10
N VAL A 773 -11.58 -20.41 -35.24
CA VAL A 773 -11.67 -19.17 -34.48
C VAL A 773 -11.75 -19.49 -32.96
N LEU A 774 -12.72 -20.32 -32.60
CA LEU A 774 -12.87 -20.74 -31.20
C LEU A 774 -11.65 -21.46 -30.64
N SER A 775 -10.93 -22.21 -31.49
CA SER A 775 -9.70 -22.91 -31.11
C SER A 775 -8.53 -21.94 -30.87
N VAL A 776 -8.48 -20.82 -31.59
CA VAL A 776 -7.50 -19.75 -31.35
C VAL A 776 -7.82 -19.05 -30.04
N ASP A 777 -9.03 -18.53 -29.89
CA ASP A 777 -9.45 -17.75 -28.71
C ASP A 777 -9.29 -18.51 -27.40
N LEU A 778 -9.72 -19.77 -27.35
CA LEU A 778 -9.71 -20.57 -26.13
C LEU A 778 -8.44 -21.40 -25.96
N GLY A 779 -7.86 -21.88 -27.06
CA GLY A 779 -6.74 -22.81 -27.05
C GLY A 779 -5.37 -22.11 -27.01
N THR A 780 -5.19 -21.05 -27.76
CA THR A 780 -3.87 -20.44 -27.92
C THR A 780 -3.75 -19.03 -27.33
N ASP A 781 -4.77 -18.17 -27.36
CA ASP A 781 -4.63 -16.76 -26.98
C ASP A 781 -4.67 -16.50 -25.47
N ILE A 782 -5.30 -17.34 -24.67
CA ILE A 782 -5.54 -17.08 -23.24
C ILE A 782 -4.24 -17.04 -22.42
N VAL A 783 -3.37 -18.04 -22.56
CA VAL A 783 -2.15 -18.13 -21.74
C VAL A 783 -1.15 -17.02 -22.08
N PRO A 784 -0.92 -16.67 -23.36
CA PRO A 784 -0.13 -15.51 -23.75
C PRO A 784 -0.72 -14.17 -23.27
N ALA A 785 -2.03 -13.99 -23.34
CA ALA A 785 -2.70 -12.79 -22.82
C ALA A 785 -2.47 -12.62 -21.31
N LEU A 786 -2.58 -13.72 -20.52
CA LEU A 786 -2.24 -13.72 -19.11
C LEU A 786 -0.76 -13.40 -18.85
N ALA A 787 0.13 -13.89 -19.70
CA ALA A 787 1.56 -13.58 -19.60
C ALA A 787 1.85 -12.09 -19.80
N LEU A 788 1.16 -11.42 -20.74
CA LEU A 788 1.23 -9.95 -20.92
C LEU A 788 0.65 -9.20 -19.72
N GLY A 789 -0.41 -9.72 -19.09
CA GLY A 789 -0.96 -9.19 -17.82
C GLY A 789 0.03 -9.23 -16.66
N ALA A 790 0.99 -10.19 -16.69
CA ALA A 790 2.02 -10.39 -15.68
C ALA A 790 3.33 -9.63 -15.94
N GLU A 791 3.44 -8.91 -17.06
CA GLU A 791 4.69 -8.22 -17.46
C GLU A 791 5.16 -7.24 -16.36
N PRO A 792 6.45 -7.19 -16.02
CA PRO A 792 6.99 -6.22 -15.08
C PRO A 792 6.90 -4.78 -15.62
N PRO A 793 7.05 -3.75 -14.76
CA PRO A 793 7.06 -2.35 -15.19
C PRO A 793 8.07 -2.10 -16.32
N GLU A 794 7.66 -1.33 -17.33
CA GLU A 794 8.55 -0.96 -18.43
C GLU A 794 9.64 0.00 -17.94
N PRO A 795 10.89 -0.12 -18.43
CA PRO A 795 11.92 0.88 -18.16
C PRO A 795 11.47 2.28 -18.57
N GLY A 796 11.65 3.26 -17.68
CA GLY A 796 11.24 4.65 -17.91
C GLY A 796 9.74 4.90 -17.72
N MET A 797 9.00 4.04 -17.06
CA MET A 797 7.59 4.28 -16.74
C MET A 797 7.41 5.49 -15.81
N MET A 798 8.34 5.68 -14.88
CA MET A 798 8.38 6.81 -13.96
C MET A 798 9.08 8.06 -14.56
N THR A 799 9.29 8.12 -15.87
CA THR A 799 9.72 9.34 -16.59
C THR A 799 8.59 9.97 -17.40
N ARG A 800 7.36 9.52 -17.20
CA ARG A 800 6.16 10.00 -17.91
C ARG A 800 5.22 10.65 -16.91
N PRO A 801 4.48 11.73 -17.32
CA PRO A 801 3.46 12.31 -16.46
C PRO A 801 2.33 11.31 -16.19
N PRO A 802 1.56 11.51 -15.09
CA PRO A 802 0.40 10.69 -14.79
C PRO A 802 -0.64 10.77 -15.91
N ARG A 803 -1.35 9.66 -16.15
CA ARG A 803 -2.49 9.66 -17.06
C ARG A 803 -3.72 10.30 -16.40
N SER A 804 -4.60 10.89 -17.22
CA SER A 804 -5.92 11.30 -16.75
C SER A 804 -6.80 10.08 -16.46
N LEU A 805 -7.66 10.16 -15.43
CA LEU A 805 -8.69 9.15 -15.16
C LEU A 805 -9.71 9.03 -16.30
N SER A 806 -9.90 10.10 -17.09
CA SER A 806 -10.77 10.08 -18.27
C SER A 806 -10.18 9.37 -19.50
N GLN A 807 -8.92 8.97 -19.44
CA GLN A 807 -8.27 8.27 -20.54
C GLN A 807 -8.68 6.79 -20.51
N HIS A 808 -9.46 6.39 -21.51
CA HIS A 808 -9.91 5.01 -21.68
C HIS A 808 -8.77 4.06 -22.08
N VAL A 809 -8.85 2.81 -21.63
CA VAL A 809 -7.92 1.73 -22.04
C VAL A 809 -8.01 1.52 -23.55
N ILE A 810 -9.23 1.48 -24.07
CA ILE A 810 -9.50 1.31 -25.48
C ILE A 810 -9.66 2.70 -26.12
N ASP A 811 -8.60 3.17 -26.75
CA ASP A 811 -8.56 4.41 -27.49
C ASP A 811 -8.45 4.16 -29.02
N SER A 812 -8.73 5.20 -29.80
CA SER A 812 -8.65 5.11 -31.26
C SER A 812 -7.24 4.78 -31.77
N ALA A 813 -6.20 5.13 -31.02
CA ALA A 813 -4.83 4.81 -31.38
C ALA A 813 -4.54 3.32 -31.21
N MET A 814 -5.06 2.72 -30.12
CA MET A 814 -4.98 1.28 -29.87
C MET A 814 -5.74 0.49 -30.93
N LEU A 815 -6.99 0.89 -31.26
CA LEU A 815 -7.79 0.21 -32.28
C LEU A 815 -7.12 0.28 -33.66
N ARG A 816 -6.57 1.44 -34.02
CA ARG A 816 -5.80 1.58 -35.30
C ARG A 816 -4.57 0.67 -35.27
N ARG A 817 -3.84 0.56 -34.18
CA ARG A 817 -2.70 -0.33 -34.05
C ARG A 817 -3.12 -1.80 -34.18
N ALA A 818 -4.17 -2.20 -33.49
CA ALA A 818 -4.64 -3.58 -33.44
C ALA A 818 -5.17 -4.02 -34.82
N TYR A 819 -6.14 -3.31 -35.39
CA TYR A 819 -6.83 -3.74 -36.61
C TYR A 819 -6.10 -3.36 -37.89
N PHE A 820 -5.65 -2.08 -38.03
CA PHE A 820 -5.11 -1.61 -39.31
C PHE A 820 -3.60 -1.79 -39.48
N VAL A 821 -2.84 -1.96 -38.40
CA VAL A 821 -1.39 -2.22 -38.52
C VAL A 821 -1.08 -3.69 -38.33
N LEU A 822 -1.32 -4.20 -37.12
CA LEU A 822 -0.92 -5.57 -36.78
C LEU A 822 -1.90 -6.60 -37.32
N GLY A 823 -3.20 -6.39 -37.16
CA GLY A 823 -4.23 -7.31 -37.63
C GLY A 823 -4.25 -7.45 -39.14
N SER A 824 -4.02 -6.37 -39.90
CA SER A 824 -3.91 -6.45 -41.38
C SER A 824 -2.72 -7.29 -41.81
N VAL A 825 -1.56 -7.13 -41.17
CA VAL A 825 -0.36 -7.93 -41.47
C VAL A 825 -0.60 -9.38 -41.10
N GLN A 826 -1.21 -9.66 -39.96
CA GLN A 826 -1.54 -11.01 -39.52
C GLN A 826 -2.52 -11.69 -40.50
N SER A 827 -3.59 -10.99 -40.89
CA SER A 827 -4.55 -11.49 -41.90
C SER A 827 -3.89 -11.79 -43.23
N LEU A 828 -3.00 -10.91 -43.67
CA LEU A 828 -2.22 -11.11 -44.90
C LEU A 828 -1.36 -12.37 -44.81
N MET A 829 -0.64 -12.58 -43.71
CA MET A 829 0.20 -13.79 -43.51
C MET A 829 -0.66 -15.05 -43.45
N THR A 830 -1.83 -15.00 -42.82
CA THR A 830 -2.80 -16.11 -42.79
C THR A 830 -3.26 -16.49 -44.22
N MET A 831 -3.64 -15.51 -44.99
CA MET A 831 -4.08 -15.75 -46.36
C MET A 831 -2.94 -16.19 -47.30
N ILE A 832 -1.73 -15.64 -47.12
CA ILE A 832 -0.54 -16.12 -47.83
C ILE A 832 -0.26 -17.58 -47.52
N ALA A 833 -0.35 -18.00 -46.26
CA ALA A 833 -0.15 -19.39 -45.91
C ALA A 833 -1.18 -20.31 -46.55
N PHE A 834 -2.47 -19.88 -46.53
CA PHE A 834 -3.57 -20.61 -47.19
C PHE A 834 -3.34 -20.79 -48.68
N TYR A 835 -3.05 -19.70 -49.42
CA TYR A 835 -2.81 -19.75 -50.88
C TYR A 835 -1.50 -20.46 -51.20
N TYR A 836 -0.43 -20.28 -50.43
CA TYR A 836 0.85 -20.95 -50.62
C TYR A 836 0.71 -22.47 -50.59
N PHE A 837 -0.15 -22.97 -49.71
CA PHE A 837 -0.42 -24.40 -49.64
C PHE A 837 -1.10 -24.92 -50.90
N TYR A 838 -2.13 -24.19 -51.44
CA TYR A 838 -2.78 -24.57 -52.70
C TYR A 838 -1.81 -24.50 -53.90
N TRP A 839 -1.03 -23.42 -53.95
CA TRP A 839 -0.10 -23.22 -55.07
C TRP A 839 0.99 -24.27 -55.15
N THR A 840 1.48 -24.76 -54.01
CA THR A 840 2.47 -25.84 -53.94
C THR A 840 1.89 -27.24 -54.17
N ASN A 841 0.56 -27.34 -54.13
CA ASN A 841 -0.16 -28.63 -54.36
C ASN A 841 -1.00 -28.65 -55.63
N GLY A 842 -0.57 -27.95 -56.68
CA GLY A 842 -1.12 -28.11 -58.01
C GLY A 842 -2.02 -26.96 -58.53
N TYR A 843 -2.29 -25.92 -57.71
CA TYR A 843 -3.13 -24.78 -58.03
C TYR A 843 -2.30 -23.48 -58.18
N TRP A 844 -1.13 -23.57 -58.82
CA TRP A 844 -0.21 -22.46 -58.97
C TRP A 844 -0.84 -21.25 -59.66
N GLY A 845 -0.81 -20.07 -58.98
CA GLY A 845 -1.37 -18.82 -59.53
C GLY A 845 -2.89 -18.73 -59.53
N GLN A 846 -3.63 -19.72 -59.10
CA GLN A 846 -5.08 -19.70 -59.01
C GLN A 846 -5.52 -18.98 -57.70
N TRP A 847 -6.38 -17.94 -57.89
CA TRP A 847 -6.87 -17.11 -56.76
C TRP A 847 -8.34 -17.38 -56.44
N LEU A 848 -9.12 -17.94 -57.41
CA LEU A 848 -10.55 -18.16 -57.30
C LEU A 848 -10.86 -19.62 -57.64
N ASP A 849 -12.02 -20.10 -57.25
CA ASP A 849 -12.54 -21.42 -57.56
C ASP A 849 -11.60 -22.57 -57.06
N LEU A 850 -11.02 -22.33 -55.87
CA LEU A 850 -10.23 -23.36 -55.20
C LEU A 850 -11.14 -24.43 -54.56
N PRO A 851 -10.70 -25.69 -54.47
CA PRO A 851 -11.48 -26.72 -53.78
C PRO A 851 -11.82 -26.32 -52.34
N GLY A 852 -13.12 -26.33 -51.98
CA GLY A 852 -13.62 -25.97 -50.67
C GLY A 852 -13.94 -27.17 -49.76
N ASN A 853 -13.51 -28.39 -50.15
CA ASN A 853 -13.73 -29.63 -49.42
C ASN A 853 -12.60 -30.66 -49.62
N GLY A 854 -12.62 -31.74 -48.88
CA GLY A 854 -11.64 -32.84 -48.98
C GLY A 854 -10.33 -32.55 -48.21
N ASN A 855 -9.39 -33.53 -48.30
CA ASN A 855 -8.15 -33.47 -47.50
C ASN A 855 -7.23 -32.31 -47.85
N LEU A 856 -7.21 -31.89 -49.11
CA LEU A 856 -6.40 -30.74 -49.52
C LEU A 856 -6.89 -29.44 -48.82
N TYR A 857 -8.20 -29.25 -48.82
CA TYR A 857 -8.82 -28.10 -48.12
C TYR A 857 -8.57 -28.14 -46.61
N ALA A 858 -8.77 -29.33 -45.98
CA ALA A 858 -8.50 -29.47 -44.55
C ALA A 858 -7.04 -29.15 -44.18
N SER A 859 -6.06 -29.59 -45.05
CA SER A 859 -4.65 -29.24 -44.83
C SER A 859 -4.36 -27.76 -45.07
N ALA A 860 -5.04 -27.12 -46.07
CA ALA A 860 -4.91 -25.69 -46.33
C ALA A 860 -5.45 -24.82 -45.16
N THR A 861 -6.60 -25.22 -44.58
CA THR A 861 -7.13 -24.58 -43.36
C THR A 861 -6.25 -24.82 -42.14
N GLY A 862 -5.66 -26.01 -41.99
CA GLY A 862 -4.65 -26.30 -40.98
C GLY A 862 -3.41 -25.40 -41.11
N MET A 863 -2.97 -25.14 -42.36
CA MET A 863 -1.86 -24.22 -42.65
C MET A 863 -2.21 -22.77 -42.29
N ALA A 864 -3.44 -22.31 -42.61
CA ALA A 864 -3.93 -20.99 -42.23
C ALA A 864 -4.02 -20.81 -40.71
N LEU A 865 -4.56 -21.83 -40.01
CA LEU A 865 -4.64 -21.81 -38.54
C LEU A 865 -3.25 -21.76 -37.90
N ALA A 866 -2.30 -22.57 -38.41
CA ALA A 866 -0.93 -22.52 -37.94
C ALA A 866 -0.24 -21.17 -38.16
N ALA A 867 -0.56 -20.48 -39.29
CA ALA A 867 -0.04 -19.15 -39.58
C ALA A 867 -0.57 -18.11 -38.59
N VAL A 868 -1.85 -18.18 -38.18
CA VAL A 868 -2.40 -17.33 -37.11
C VAL A 868 -1.60 -17.51 -35.84
N VAL A 869 -1.41 -18.75 -35.37
CA VAL A 869 -0.70 -19.04 -34.13
C VAL A 869 0.78 -18.63 -34.21
N MET A 870 1.47 -18.89 -35.30
CA MET A 870 2.87 -18.46 -35.46
C MET A 870 3.01 -16.95 -35.46
N THR A 871 2.12 -16.24 -36.12
CA THR A 871 2.11 -14.77 -36.13
C THR A 871 1.67 -14.20 -34.76
N GLN A 872 0.85 -14.92 -33.97
CA GLN A 872 0.52 -14.54 -32.59
C GLN A 872 1.75 -14.57 -31.67
N ILE A 873 2.70 -15.49 -31.87
CA ILE A 873 3.99 -15.44 -31.16
C ILE A 873 4.70 -14.12 -31.46
N GLY A 874 4.69 -13.68 -32.75
CA GLY A 874 5.23 -12.37 -33.14
C GLY A 874 4.48 -11.20 -32.49
N ASN A 875 3.15 -11.27 -32.46
CA ASN A 875 2.28 -10.30 -31.79
C ASN A 875 2.60 -10.19 -30.29
N LEU A 876 2.77 -11.34 -29.60
CA LEU A 876 3.12 -11.40 -28.19
C LEU A 876 4.38 -10.59 -27.87
N PHE A 877 5.42 -10.72 -28.68
CA PHE A 877 6.64 -9.92 -28.52
C PHE A 877 6.42 -8.44 -28.87
N ALA A 878 5.66 -8.13 -29.91
CA ALA A 878 5.34 -6.75 -30.31
C ALA A 878 4.57 -5.99 -29.23
N GLN A 879 3.67 -6.68 -28.50
CA GLN A 879 2.86 -6.06 -27.42
C GLN A 879 3.62 -5.81 -26.13
N ARG A 880 4.80 -6.37 -25.89
CA ARG A 880 5.55 -6.18 -24.64
C ARG A 880 5.83 -4.72 -24.30
N SER A 881 5.95 -3.86 -25.30
CA SER A 881 6.02 -2.41 -25.10
C SER A 881 5.38 -1.65 -26.25
N GLU A 882 4.68 -0.55 -25.93
CA GLU A 882 4.06 0.32 -26.93
C GLU A 882 5.07 1.26 -27.61
N ARG A 883 6.17 1.63 -26.93
CA ARG A 883 7.11 2.66 -27.37
C ARG A 883 8.55 2.20 -27.46
N THR A 884 8.97 1.33 -26.55
CA THR A 884 10.33 0.81 -26.52
C THR A 884 10.50 -0.32 -27.53
N SER A 885 11.62 -0.34 -28.26
CA SER A 885 11.91 -1.44 -29.18
C SER A 885 12.02 -2.77 -28.42
N VAL A 886 11.43 -3.81 -29.01
CA VAL A 886 11.48 -5.16 -28.43
C VAL A 886 12.91 -5.66 -28.24
N PHE A 887 13.83 -5.25 -29.10
CA PHE A 887 15.25 -5.60 -29.04
C PHE A 887 16.02 -4.98 -27.86
N LYS A 888 15.43 -3.98 -27.20
CA LYS A 888 15.97 -3.35 -25.97
C LYS A 888 15.41 -3.97 -24.69
N LEU A 889 14.42 -4.85 -24.79
CA LEU A 889 13.81 -5.52 -23.65
C LEU A 889 14.48 -6.87 -23.41
N SER A 890 14.70 -7.24 -22.16
CA SER A 890 15.19 -8.57 -21.82
C SER A 890 14.15 -9.64 -22.20
N LEU A 891 14.56 -10.65 -22.92
CA LEU A 891 13.68 -11.73 -23.39
C LEU A 891 13.22 -12.64 -22.24
N PHE A 892 13.97 -12.75 -21.16
CA PHE A 892 13.74 -13.72 -20.08
C PHE A 892 13.16 -13.11 -18.79
N ASN A 893 12.88 -11.81 -18.74
CA ASN A 893 12.32 -11.16 -17.54
C ASN A 893 10.92 -11.66 -17.17
N ASN A 894 10.17 -12.17 -18.13
CA ASN A 894 8.85 -12.74 -17.90
C ASN A 894 8.81 -14.21 -18.31
N ARG A 895 8.88 -15.12 -17.34
CA ARG A 895 8.84 -16.58 -17.59
C ARG A 895 7.50 -17.05 -18.12
N MET A 896 6.41 -16.34 -17.81
CA MET A 896 5.06 -16.70 -18.26
C MET A 896 4.91 -16.57 -19.79
N LEU A 897 5.68 -15.65 -20.44
CA LEU A 897 5.71 -15.54 -21.90
C LEU A 897 6.16 -16.83 -22.58
N TRP A 898 7.20 -17.45 -22.07
CA TRP A 898 7.72 -18.70 -22.63
C TRP A 898 6.78 -19.87 -22.39
N ILE A 899 6.06 -19.88 -21.26
CA ILE A 899 4.99 -20.86 -21.01
C ILE A 899 3.85 -20.63 -22.01
N GLY A 900 3.47 -19.39 -22.29
CA GLY A 900 2.48 -19.04 -23.31
C GLY A 900 2.87 -19.56 -24.68
N ILE A 901 4.08 -19.24 -25.15
CA ILE A 901 4.60 -19.71 -26.44
C ILE A 901 4.64 -21.25 -26.53
N LEU A 902 5.09 -21.90 -25.46
CA LEU A 902 5.10 -23.37 -25.44
C LEU A 902 3.68 -23.94 -25.55
N THR A 903 2.72 -23.33 -24.85
CA THR A 903 1.30 -23.73 -24.91
C THR A 903 0.76 -23.57 -26.33
N GLU A 904 0.98 -22.43 -27.00
CA GLU A 904 0.59 -22.18 -28.38
C GLU A 904 1.13 -23.24 -29.32
N ILE A 905 2.45 -23.55 -29.23
CA ILE A 905 3.11 -24.55 -30.08
C ILE A 905 2.54 -25.94 -29.83
N VAL A 906 2.37 -26.34 -28.57
CA VAL A 906 1.83 -27.68 -28.24
C VAL A 906 0.40 -27.83 -28.74
N VAL A 907 -0.45 -26.81 -28.50
CA VAL A 907 -1.86 -26.87 -28.89
C VAL A 907 -2.01 -26.91 -30.42
N ILE A 908 -1.27 -26.11 -31.17
CA ILE A 908 -1.37 -26.13 -32.64
C ILE A 908 -0.85 -27.45 -33.24
N LEU A 909 0.19 -28.05 -32.67
CA LEU A 909 0.66 -29.34 -33.10
C LEU A 909 -0.38 -30.44 -32.85
N LEU A 910 -1.08 -30.39 -31.70
CA LEU A 910 -2.19 -31.31 -31.41
C LEU A 910 -3.32 -31.15 -32.41
N PHE A 911 -3.71 -29.90 -32.74
CA PHE A 911 -4.80 -29.62 -33.66
C PHE A 911 -4.51 -30.10 -35.11
N ILE A 912 -3.26 -30.06 -35.54
CA ILE A 912 -2.88 -30.44 -36.92
C ILE A 912 -2.61 -31.94 -37.05
N TYR A 913 -1.92 -32.56 -36.11
CA TYR A 913 -1.40 -33.92 -36.30
C TYR A 913 -2.11 -35.02 -35.50
N LEU A 914 -2.88 -34.66 -34.43
CA LEU A 914 -3.57 -35.70 -33.68
C LEU A 914 -4.96 -35.97 -34.29
N PRO A 915 -5.27 -37.19 -34.81
CA PRO A 915 -6.49 -37.50 -35.52
C PRO A 915 -7.78 -37.12 -34.79
N PHE A 916 -7.81 -37.25 -33.48
CA PHE A 916 -8.95 -36.86 -32.67
C PHE A 916 -9.28 -35.37 -32.81
N PHE A 917 -8.27 -34.52 -32.70
CA PHE A 917 -8.45 -33.06 -32.73
C PHE A 917 -8.63 -32.56 -34.17
N ASN A 918 -7.87 -33.07 -35.15
CA ASN A 918 -7.96 -32.55 -36.51
C ASN A 918 -9.31 -32.87 -37.15
N ASN A 919 -9.87 -34.07 -36.90
CA ASN A 919 -11.20 -34.44 -37.35
C ASN A 919 -12.30 -33.60 -36.66
N PHE A 920 -12.09 -33.25 -35.40
CA PHE A 920 -13.05 -32.45 -34.65
C PHE A 920 -13.06 -30.97 -35.06
N ILE A 921 -11.89 -30.39 -35.28
CA ILE A 921 -11.72 -28.95 -35.63
C ILE A 921 -11.91 -28.77 -37.14
N GLY A 922 -11.68 -29.78 -37.94
CA GLY A 922 -11.77 -29.71 -39.40
C GLY A 922 -10.45 -29.27 -40.07
N THR A 923 -9.33 -29.54 -39.45
CA THR A 923 -7.97 -29.34 -39.97
C THR A 923 -7.45 -30.61 -40.59
N GLY A 924 -6.35 -30.55 -41.36
CA GLY A 924 -5.66 -31.71 -41.85
C GLY A 924 -4.13 -31.60 -41.67
N PRO A 925 -3.44 -32.75 -41.55
CA PRO A 925 -2.01 -32.76 -41.44
C PRO A 925 -1.35 -32.30 -42.74
N PHE A 926 -0.25 -31.60 -42.65
CA PHE A 926 0.58 -31.20 -43.78
C PHE A 926 2.05 -31.59 -43.54
N ASN A 927 2.82 -31.59 -44.63
CA ASN A 927 4.23 -31.96 -44.58
C ASN A 927 5.02 -31.03 -43.65
N PRO A 928 5.85 -31.55 -42.73
CA PRO A 928 6.66 -30.74 -41.82
C PRO A 928 7.52 -29.66 -42.47
N LYS A 929 7.84 -29.73 -43.75
CA LYS A 929 8.58 -28.69 -44.49
C LYS A 929 7.88 -27.35 -44.47
N TYR A 930 6.54 -27.30 -44.38
CA TYR A 930 5.76 -26.05 -44.32
C TYR A 930 5.98 -25.27 -43.03
N TRP A 931 6.43 -25.93 -41.91
CA TRP A 931 6.78 -25.23 -40.69
C TRP A 931 7.91 -24.21 -40.90
N LEU A 932 8.84 -24.44 -41.84
CA LEU A 932 9.88 -23.44 -42.15
C LEU A 932 9.29 -22.15 -42.65
N VAL A 933 8.24 -22.22 -43.48
CA VAL A 933 7.52 -21.05 -43.99
C VAL A 933 6.75 -20.37 -42.86
N LEU A 934 6.05 -21.16 -42.04
CA LEU A 934 5.27 -20.66 -40.90
C LEU A 934 6.15 -19.98 -39.86
N ILE A 935 7.29 -20.53 -39.51
CA ILE A 935 8.25 -19.93 -38.57
C ILE A 935 8.80 -18.61 -39.11
N SER A 936 9.03 -18.54 -40.47
CA SER A 936 9.48 -17.28 -41.09
C SER A 936 8.45 -16.14 -41.02
N MET A 937 7.17 -16.44 -40.71
CA MET A 937 6.12 -15.44 -40.53
C MET A 937 6.12 -14.80 -39.12
N ILE A 938 6.74 -15.40 -38.11
CA ILE A 938 6.82 -14.87 -36.74
C ILE A 938 7.35 -13.41 -36.71
N PRO A 939 8.45 -13.06 -37.39
CA PRO A 939 9.00 -11.71 -37.40
C PRO A 939 8.11 -10.65 -38.04
N SER A 940 7.12 -11.02 -38.85
CA SER A 940 6.29 -10.07 -39.64
C SER A 940 5.60 -9.00 -38.77
N LEU A 941 4.97 -9.41 -37.64
CA LEU A 941 4.30 -8.48 -36.74
C LEU A 941 5.31 -7.69 -35.91
N ILE A 942 6.43 -8.29 -35.55
CA ILE A 942 7.52 -7.59 -34.85
C ILE A 942 8.05 -6.47 -35.75
N ILE A 943 8.32 -6.75 -37.01
CA ILE A 943 8.83 -5.77 -38.00
C ILE A 943 7.79 -4.65 -38.21
N ALA A 944 6.52 -5.00 -38.41
CA ALA A 944 5.45 -4.04 -38.58
C ALA A 944 5.34 -3.06 -37.38
N ASP A 945 5.38 -3.58 -36.15
CA ASP A 945 5.34 -2.74 -34.94
C ASP A 945 6.62 -1.93 -34.73
N GLU A 946 7.78 -2.46 -35.03
CA GLU A 946 9.05 -1.71 -34.96
C GLU A 946 9.09 -0.56 -35.98
N ILE A 947 8.57 -0.76 -37.22
CA ILE A 947 8.42 0.32 -38.20
C ILE A 947 7.48 1.39 -37.62
N ARG A 948 6.34 1.01 -37.07
CA ARG A 948 5.41 1.95 -36.41
C ARG A 948 6.09 2.72 -35.31
N LYS A 949 6.80 2.04 -34.38
CA LYS A 949 7.55 2.66 -33.29
C LYS A 949 8.63 3.61 -33.80
N TRP A 950 9.30 3.27 -34.90
CA TRP A 950 10.31 4.10 -35.53
C TRP A 950 9.70 5.39 -36.08
N VAL A 951 8.58 5.30 -36.80
CA VAL A 951 7.83 6.45 -37.31
C VAL A 951 7.38 7.38 -36.18
N LEU A 952 6.85 6.83 -35.09
CA LEU A 952 6.42 7.61 -33.94
C LEU A 952 7.58 8.34 -33.24
N ARG A 953 8.77 7.71 -33.20
CA ARG A 953 9.97 8.33 -32.63
C ARG A 953 10.49 9.50 -33.48
N ILE A 954 10.43 9.37 -34.80
CA ILE A 954 10.81 10.47 -35.72
C ILE A 954 9.85 11.66 -35.55
N ARG A 955 8.53 11.42 -35.60
CA ARG A 955 7.53 12.48 -35.39
C ARG A 955 7.68 13.23 -34.07
N LYS A 956 8.06 12.53 -32.99
CA LYS A 956 8.29 13.16 -31.67
C LYS A 956 9.60 13.96 -31.60
N LYS A 957 10.58 13.68 -32.46
CA LYS A 957 11.82 14.49 -32.55
C LYS A 957 11.64 15.76 -33.40
N SER A 958 10.63 15.78 -34.28
CA SER A 958 10.34 16.92 -35.14
C SER A 958 9.23 17.84 -34.60
N ALA A 959 8.55 17.45 -33.54
CA ALA A 959 7.64 18.28 -32.74
C ALA A 959 8.30 18.69 -31.42
#